data_b123e881d8ecf3123bcc4d4c99c00ec8
#
_entry.id   b123e881d8ecf3123bcc4d4c99c00ec8
#
_cell.length_a   1.000
_cell.length_b   1.000
_cell.length_c   1.000
_cell.angle_alpha   90.00
_cell.angle_beta   90.00
_cell.angle_gamma   90.00
#
_symmetry.space_group_name_H-M   'P 1'
#
loop_
_entity.id
_entity.type
_entity.pdbx_description
1 polymer ?
#
loop_
_entity_poly.entity_id
_entity_poly.type
_entity_poly.pdbx_seq_one_letter_code
_entity_poly.pdbx_strand_id
1 'polypeptide(L)'
;MDIENGNLKIIFQKISYTNINENKPDKDKKHNYYKVNKQQYLKQAPTIFPQYSKDEHEHNYYLLEQDMKDKHTDNKSVFQYVINVADKLLVYDGNEVLCKFNQLLRWREISFQFGQDFFVCAFRAAKDIYYSNRTKFFAWNPIIRSDNNRLHNILNRGMAENHFHLGGSTKIFELNWICLMNLIDGRRHDFKKIEIGLQEYYSDRLDMQERKEEFYVECQKAALIRVYLFACLKGNQFIKDTADNLLNYEEMIASNISKIQDFISTCKSRFGASIKGEGILDYALEKNMMDCNDNECRILAGERRFLYDCYRAILEGKFDDKQKNLFYKYLCIRTHFRGELIQVNKRVGFTNFQQYQRRKQYFIQGEKAYEKELVRLALNESLNKENMVSLEARICPGKTSLEMEKEFYNFNKIVEEVKDEDKQKKLFYVLHFPKIKDKDFCLGMPRNYNARCAAEAGMRSIVAFFERDAKFNDGVRGIDTCASELDCRPEVYAQIYRYLSDIIIQDKNGGLLEGGDQKRKLKMTYHAGEDFLDLTDGLRAIDEVIRFCGLHRGSRIGHALALGLDPYKYYECKNWEVILTKQILLDDLAWILNQAKAIGCMPDYELKMKLESQFHNLYNEIYENNIISEYQVSIRDYYCSWKLRGDNPELYRLSEKEFLQKMKYPERTMSKYQRYEFNSYKEDEINVIRRNKNIRNLYFAYHYNENVRKKGEERIRFKVDCKYAELIFQVQNNMIRKFVDEGIAIETNPSSNYLIGTIKKYDEHPIFRFNSRKLKQ
;
A
#
# COMPACT_ATOMS: atom_id res chain seq x y z
N MET A 1 -3.49 19.02 9.68
CA MET A 1 -4.77 18.30 9.93
C MET A 1 -5.85 19.34 10.06
N ASP A 2 -6.93 19.17 9.35
CA ASP A 2 -8.12 20.00 9.45
C ASP A 2 -8.78 19.82 10.83
N ILE A 3 -9.34 20.91 11.39
CA ILE A 3 -9.96 20.90 12.72
C ILE A 3 -11.10 19.87 12.82
N GLU A 4 -11.95 19.77 11.81
CA GLU A 4 -13.04 18.78 11.81
C GLU A 4 -12.55 17.34 11.81
N ASN A 5 -11.52 17.02 11.02
CA ASN A 5 -10.91 15.69 11.03
C ASN A 5 -10.28 15.39 12.41
N GLY A 6 -9.63 16.37 13.02
CA GLY A 6 -9.10 16.23 14.38
C GLY A 6 -10.18 16.01 15.44
N ASN A 7 -11.28 16.76 15.37
CA ASN A 7 -12.42 16.60 16.26
C ASN A 7 -13.07 15.21 16.11
N LEU A 8 -13.26 14.72 14.86
CA LEU A 8 -13.75 13.35 14.61
C LEU A 8 -12.81 12.29 15.22
N LYS A 9 -11.48 12.49 15.13
CA LYS A 9 -10.50 11.59 15.79
C LYS A 9 -10.66 11.58 17.29
N ILE A 10 -10.80 12.74 17.91
CA ILE A 10 -11.04 12.82 19.35
C ILE A 10 -12.29 12.04 19.71
N ILE A 11 -13.40 12.30 19.03
CA ILE A 11 -14.71 11.70 19.33
C ILE A 11 -14.70 10.18 19.14
N PHE A 12 -14.21 9.67 17.98
CA PHE A 12 -14.39 8.27 17.61
C PHE A 12 -13.17 7.39 17.82
N GLN A 13 -12.00 7.95 18.17
CA GLN A 13 -10.75 7.18 18.31
C GLN A 13 -10.00 7.41 19.62
N LYS A 14 -10.20 8.54 20.30
CA LYS A 14 -9.40 8.92 21.48
C LYS A 14 -10.21 8.96 22.77
N ILE A 15 -11.51 9.19 22.69
CA ILE A 15 -12.41 9.16 23.86
C ILE A 15 -13.04 7.77 23.93
N SER A 16 -12.84 7.11 25.09
CA SER A 16 -13.54 5.85 25.33
C SER A 16 -15.04 6.07 25.33
N TYR A 17 -15.76 5.18 24.67
CA TYR A 17 -17.23 5.21 24.62
C TYR A 17 -17.87 5.09 26.02
N THR A 18 -17.18 4.54 27.02
CA THR A 18 -17.66 4.51 28.40
C THR A 18 -17.73 5.89 29.04
N ASN A 19 -16.91 6.83 28.59
CA ASN A 19 -16.81 8.17 29.13
C ASN A 19 -17.88 9.18 28.61
N ILE A 20 -18.63 8.81 27.58
CA ILE A 20 -19.72 9.66 27.04
C ILE A 20 -20.99 9.53 27.88
N ASN A 21 -21.16 8.43 28.60
CA ASN A 21 -22.32 8.16 29.44
C ASN A 21 -22.33 8.83 30.82
N GLU A 22 -21.23 9.42 31.27
CA GLU A 22 -21.13 10.01 32.61
C GLU A 22 -21.85 11.35 32.75
N ASN A 23 -22.32 11.96 31.67
CA ASN A 23 -23.19 13.11 31.75
C ASN A 23 -24.64 12.65 31.94
N LYS A 24 -25.04 12.42 33.19
CA LYS A 24 -26.46 12.26 33.55
C LYS A 24 -27.24 13.43 32.93
N PRO A 25 -28.36 13.18 32.23
CA PRO A 25 -29.19 14.26 31.70
C PRO A 25 -29.56 15.19 32.86
N ASP A 26 -29.36 16.48 32.64
CA ASP A 26 -29.83 17.51 33.56
C ASP A 26 -31.36 17.31 33.70
N LYS A 27 -31.82 16.94 34.89
CA LYS A 27 -33.19 16.51 35.15
C LYS A 27 -34.26 17.52 34.74
N ASP A 28 -33.83 18.75 34.49
CA ASP A 28 -34.74 19.88 34.18
C ASP A 28 -34.83 20.24 32.69
N LYS A 29 -34.10 19.55 31.79
CA LYS A 29 -34.12 19.83 30.34
C LYS A 29 -34.53 18.62 29.52
N LYS A 30 -35.66 18.70 28.82
CA LYS A 30 -36.23 17.71 27.90
C LYS A 30 -35.35 17.37 26.67
N HIS A 31 -34.08 17.73 26.67
CA HIS A 31 -33.19 17.58 25.51
C HIS A 31 -32.09 16.54 25.79
N ASN A 32 -32.14 15.43 25.09
CA ASN A 32 -31.10 14.39 25.14
C ASN A 32 -29.84 14.85 24.40
N TYR A 33 -28.80 15.13 25.16
CA TYR A 33 -27.52 15.57 24.60
C TYR A 33 -26.48 14.40 24.61
N TYR A 34 -26.16 13.88 23.47
CA TYR A 34 -24.97 13.01 23.31
C TYR A 34 -23.74 13.91 23.11
N LYS A 35 -23.28 14.51 24.20
CA LYS A 35 -22.16 15.45 24.21
C LYS A 35 -20.85 14.72 24.50
N VAL A 36 -19.80 15.23 23.88
CA VAL A 36 -18.43 14.93 24.28
C VAL A 36 -18.15 15.63 25.61
N ASN A 37 -17.61 14.89 26.59
CA ASN A 37 -17.20 15.48 27.85
C ASN A 37 -16.06 16.48 27.64
N LYS A 38 -16.19 17.72 28.10
CA LYS A 38 -15.20 18.80 27.95
C LYS A 38 -13.83 18.40 28.51
N GLN A 39 -13.78 17.78 29.69
CA GLN A 39 -12.51 17.39 30.31
C GLN A 39 -11.81 16.30 29.49
N GLN A 40 -12.54 15.31 28.98
CA GLN A 40 -11.98 14.27 28.11
C GLN A 40 -11.50 14.85 26.78
N TYR A 41 -12.25 15.77 26.20
CA TYR A 41 -11.84 16.49 25.00
C TYR A 41 -10.53 17.24 25.22
N LEU A 42 -10.45 18.07 26.28
CA LEU A 42 -9.28 18.87 26.61
C LEU A 42 -8.04 18.02 26.96
N LYS A 43 -8.25 16.80 27.48
CA LYS A 43 -7.16 15.84 27.70
C LYS A 43 -6.55 15.34 26.40
N GLN A 44 -7.37 15.12 25.37
CA GLN A 44 -6.93 14.58 24.10
C GLN A 44 -6.54 15.63 23.06
N ALA A 45 -7.11 16.83 23.12
CA ALA A 45 -6.90 17.89 22.16
C ALA A 45 -5.40 18.25 21.93
N PRO A 46 -4.53 18.34 22.97
CA PRO A 46 -3.12 18.64 22.76
C PRO A 46 -2.37 17.58 21.94
N THR A 47 -2.79 16.32 21.97
CA THR A 47 -2.17 15.25 21.17
C THR A 47 -2.55 15.33 19.70
N ILE A 48 -3.72 15.88 19.40
CA ILE A 48 -4.27 16.02 18.05
C ILE A 48 -3.90 17.38 17.44
N PHE A 49 -3.89 18.42 18.27
CA PHE A 49 -3.64 19.81 17.87
C PHE A 49 -2.49 20.43 18.70
N PRO A 50 -1.26 19.91 18.58
CA PRO A 50 -0.13 20.37 19.39
C PRO A 50 0.27 21.82 19.12
N GLN A 51 -0.19 22.41 18.00
CA GLN A 51 0.06 23.80 17.62
C GLN A 51 -0.85 24.81 18.32
N TYR A 52 -1.88 24.35 19.06
CA TYR A 52 -2.84 25.22 19.72
C TYR A 52 -2.55 25.33 21.22
N SER A 53 -2.82 26.51 21.80
CA SER A 53 -2.78 26.77 23.23
C SER A 53 -3.98 26.13 23.95
N LYS A 54 -3.93 26.11 25.28
CA LYS A 54 -5.03 25.62 26.11
C LYS A 54 -6.32 26.38 25.85
N ASP A 55 -6.24 27.72 25.72
CA ASP A 55 -7.42 28.56 25.49
C ASP A 55 -8.03 28.28 24.10
N GLU A 56 -7.18 28.07 23.08
CA GLU A 56 -7.65 27.69 21.73
C GLU A 56 -8.32 26.30 21.72
N HIS A 57 -7.83 25.34 22.53
CA HIS A 57 -8.50 24.06 22.72
C HIS A 57 -9.89 24.22 23.34
N GLU A 58 -10.05 25.12 24.33
CA GLU A 58 -11.34 25.41 24.93
C GLU A 58 -12.29 26.06 23.92
N HIS A 59 -11.83 27.04 23.13
CA HIS A 59 -12.62 27.64 22.07
C HIS A 59 -13.03 26.61 21.00
N ASN A 60 -12.12 25.72 20.61
CA ASN A 60 -12.44 24.66 19.67
C ASN A 60 -13.51 23.70 20.22
N TYR A 61 -13.48 23.39 21.51
CA TYR A 61 -14.53 22.60 22.14
C TYR A 61 -15.91 23.30 22.04
N TYR A 62 -16.00 24.60 22.30
CA TYR A 62 -17.26 25.36 22.17
C TYR A 62 -17.75 25.39 20.73
N LEU A 63 -16.86 25.54 19.75
CA LEU A 63 -17.23 25.46 18.33
C LEU A 63 -17.72 24.06 17.96
N LEU A 64 -17.08 23.01 18.47
CA LEU A 64 -17.53 21.63 18.30
C LEU A 64 -18.94 21.43 18.84
N GLU A 65 -19.26 21.99 20.02
CA GLU A 65 -20.63 21.92 20.55
C GLU A 65 -21.67 22.65 19.66
N GLN A 66 -21.28 23.73 18.99
CA GLN A 66 -22.16 24.39 18.02
C GLN A 66 -22.32 23.54 16.75
N ASP A 67 -21.22 22.97 16.26
CA ASP A 67 -21.22 22.11 15.08
C ASP A 67 -21.98 20.78 15.29
N MET A 68 -22.21 20.36 16.54
CA MET A 68 -23.07 19.22 16.89
C MET A 68 -24.58 19.54 16.83
N LYS A 69 -24.94 20.80 16.68
CA LYS A 69 -26.32 21.22 16.71
C LYS A 69 -27.05 20.87 15.40
N ASP A 70 -28.27 20.37 15.52
CA ASP A 70 -29.19 20.23 14.40
C ASP A 70 -29.60 21.60 13.90
N LYS A 71 -29.73 21.79 12.58
CA LYS A 71 -30.13 23.08 11.97
C LYS A 71 -31.60 23.47 12.23
N HIS A 72 -32.44 22.50 12.53
CA HIS A 72 -33.88 22.65 12.67
C HIS A 72 -34.38 22.46 14.10
N THR A 73 -33.56 21.86 14.96
CA THR A 73 -33.88 21.59 16.37
C THR A 73 -32.69 22.00 17.24
N ASP A 74 -32.95 22.24 18.54
CA ASP A 74 -31.85 22.52 19.49
C ASP A 74 -31.08 21.25 19.95
N ASN A 75 -31.37 20.09 19.34
CA ASN A 75 -30.74 18.85 19.69
C ASN A 75 -29.27 18.83 19.26
N LYS A 76 -28.40 18.47 20.18
CA LYS A 76 -26.93 18.31 19.93
C LYS A 76 -26.55 16.85 20.05
N SER A 77 -25.90 16.32 19.04
CA SER A 77 -25.40 14.95 19.10
C SER A 77 -24.14 14.72 18.26
N VAL A 78 -23.35 13.71 18.63
CA VAL A 78 -22.20 13.24 17.82
C VAL A 78 -22.66 12.74 16.44
N PHE A 79 -23.88 12.21 16.33
CA PHE A 79 -24.46 11.77 15.05
C PHE A 79 -24.75 12.94 14.12
N GLN A 80 -25.30 14.03 14.69
CA GLN A 80 -25.53 15.25 13.93
C GLN A 80 -24.22 15.89 13.50
N TYR A 81 -23.16 15.80 14.31
CA TYR A 81 -21.85 16.27 13.90
C TYR A 81 -21.33 15.55 12.66
N VAL A 82 -21.47 14.20 12.59
CA VAL A 82 -21.11 13.42 11.39
C VAL A 82 -21.90 13.89 10.17
N ILE A 83 -23.20 14.12 10.32
CA ILE A 83 -24.09 14.60 9.25
C ILE A 83 -23.66 16.01 8.79
N ASN A 84 -23.38 16.91 9.72
CA ASN A 84 -22.97 18.28 9.41
C ASN A 84 -21.61 18.32 8.69
N VAL A 85 -20.65 17.48 9.09
CA VAL A 85 -19.38 17.32 8.37
C VAL A 85 -19.61 16.74 6.97
N ALA A 86 -20.47 15.72 6.86
CA ALA A 86 -20.83 15.14 5.57
C ALA A 86 -21.50 16.16 4.63
N ASP A 87 -22.41 16.98 5.14
CA ASP A 87 -23.11 18.02 4.37
C ASP A 87 -22.16 19.11 3.81
N LYS A 88 -21.04 19.38 4.51
CA LYS A 88 -19.99 20.28 4.02
C LYS A 88 -19.22 19.67 2.82
N LEU A 89 -19.06 18.35 2.78
CA LEU A 89 -18.21 17.62 1.84
C LEU A 89 -18.95 16.99 0.66
N LEU A 90 -20.22 16.64 0.88
CA LEU A 90 -21.04 15.86 -0.04
C LEU A 90 -22.16 16.67 -0.63
N VAL A 91 -22.63 16.24 -1.80
CA VAL A 91 -23.83 16.73 -2.46
C VAL A 91 -24.71 15.55 -2.88
N TYR A 92 -26.02 15.78 -2.89
CA TYR A 92 -27.02 14.82 -3.33
C TYR A 92 -27.68 15.35 -4.60
N ASP A 93 -27.59 14.60 -5.70
CA ASP A 93 -28.15 14.98 -7.00
C ASP A 93 -29.55 14.37 -7.27
N GLY A 94 -30.13 13.71 -6.26
CA GLY A 94 -31.44 13.04 -6.36
C GLY A 94 -31.33 11.51 -6.54
N ASN A 95 -30.26 11.02 -7.12
CA ASN A 95 -30.00 9.59 -7.34
C ASN A 95 -28.83 9.06 -6.52
N GLU A 96 -27.71 9.78 -6.53
CA GLU A 96 -26.48 9.35 -5.87
C GLU A 96 -25.88 10.45 -5.00
N VAL A 97 -24.98 10.04 -4.11
CA VAL A 97 -24.18 10.94 -3.29
C VAL A 97 -22.83 11.14 -3.99
N LEU A 98 -22.48 12.41 -4.21
CA LEU A 98 -21.23 12.82 -4.85
C LEU A 98 -20.38 13.62 -3.88
N CYS A 99 -19.07 13.61 -4.09
CA CYS A 99 -18.14 14.49 -3.39
C CYS A 99 -18.07 15.85 -4.08
N LYS A 100 -18.18 16.96 -3.33
CA LYS A 100 -17.93 18.30 -3.86
C LYS A 100 -16.49 18.41 -4.33
N PHE A 101 -16.28 18.80 -5.58
CA PHE A 101 -14.95 18.84 -6.18
C PHE A 101 -13.95 19.73 -5.44
N ASN A 102 -14.40 20.89 -4.97
CA ASN A 102 -13.57 21.80 -4.17
C ASN A 102 -13.20 21.23 -2.79
N GLN A 103 -13.83 20.14 -2.36
CA GLN A 103 -13.57 19.43 -1.12
C GLN A 103 -12.88 18.06 -1.35
N LEU A 104 -12.50 17.72 -2.58
CA LEU A 104 -12.06 16.38 -2.97
C LEU A 104 -10.86 15.87 -2.13
N LEU A 105 -9.83 16.69 -1.94
CA LEU A 105 -8.65 16.30 -1.14
C LEU A 105 -9.00 16.13 0.34
N ARG A 106 -9.86 17.02 0.86
CA ARG A 106 -10.36 16.92 2.24
C ARG A 106 -11.25 15.70 2.44
N TRP A 107 -12.15 15.43 1.51
CA TRP A 107 -12.97 14.22 1.50
C TRP A 107 -12.11 12.96 1.51
N ARG A 108 -11.06 12.94 0.68
CA ARG A 108 -10.12 11.83 0.63
C ARG A 108 -9.44 11.60 1.98
N GLU A 109 -8.95 12.64 2.66
CA GLU A 109 -8.29 12.53 3.96
C GLU A 109 -9.26 11.98 5.02
N ILE A 110 -10.44 12.56 5.14
CA ILE A 110 -11.44 12.17 6.14
C ILE A 110 -12.00 10.76 5.85
N SER A 111 -12.37 10.49 4.62
CA SER A 111 -12.94 9.19 4.23
C SER A 111 -11.91 8.06 4.29
N PHE A 112 -10.63 8.35 4.09
CA PHE A 112 -9.56 7.38 4.32
C PHE A 112 -9.47 7.01 5.80
N GLN A 113 -9.58 7.99 6.69
CA GLN A 113 -9.52 7.80 8.14
C GLN A 113 -10.69 6.97 8.69
N PHE A 114 -11.93 7.30 8.32
CA PHE A 114 -13.16 6.74 8.92
C PHE A 114 -13.92 5.77 8.01
N GLY A 115 -13.61 5.74 6.73
CA GLY A 115 -14.37 5.03 5.70
C GLY A 115 -15.46 5.92 5.07
N GLN A 116 -15.70 5.75 3.77
CA GLN A 116 -16.72 6.53 3.07
C GLN A 116 -18.13 6.23 3.58
N ASP A 117 -18.42 4.95 3.85
CA ASP A 117 -19.74 4.51 4.28
C ASP A 117 -20.17 5.12 5.63
N PHE A 118 -19.19 5.48 6.48
CA PHE A 118 -19.42 6.18 7.73
C PHE A 118 -20.16 7.52 7.53
N PHE A 119 -19.81 8.27 6.49
CA PHE A 119 -20.41 9.56 6.16
C PHE A 119 -21.56 9.44 5.16
N VAL A 120 -21.40 8.62 4.13
CA VAL A 120 -22.40 8.49 3.06
C VAL A 120 -23.72 7.95 3.60
N CYS A 121 -23.70 6.94 4.50
CA CYS A 121 -24.91 6.40 5.10
C CYS A 121 -25.61 7.42 6.00
N ALA A 122 -24.87 8.18 6.81
CA ALA A 122 -25.41 9.24 7.66
C ALA A 122 -26.03 10.36 6.82
N PHE A 123 -25.30 10.85 5.82
CA PHE A 123 -25.77 11.91 4.91
C PHE A 123 -27.02 11.48 4.14
N ARG A 124 -27.01 10.25 3.59
CA ARG A 124 -28.13 9.71 2.84
C ARG A 124 -29.38 9.57 3.71
N ALA A 125 -29.26 9.06 4.94
CA ALA A 125 -30.36 8.95 5.89
C ALA A 125 -30.99 10.31 6.18
N ALA A 126 -30.19 11.34 6.42
CA ALA A 126 -30.68 12.70 6.66
C ALA A 126 -31.38 13.30 5.43
N LYS A 127 -30.80 13.14 4.23
CA LYS A 127 -31.45 13.67 2.99
C LYS A 127 -32.73 12.92 2.66
N ASP A 128 -32.77 11.60 2.84
CA ASP A 128 -33.97 10.80 2.58
C ASP A 128 -35.11 11.16 3.52
N ILE A 129 -34.85 11.51 4.79
CA ILE A 129 -35.87 12.04 5.69
C ILE A 129 -36.37 13.42 5.21
N TYR A 130 -35.45 14.30 4.88
CA TYR A 130 -35.78 15.65 4.39
C TYR A 130 -36.66 15.63 3.14
N TYR A 131 -36.35 14.74 2.18
CA TYR A 131 -37.10 14.60 0.92
C TYR A 131 -38.23 13.57 1.00
N SER A 132 -38.57 13.05 2.17
CA SER A 132 -39.56 11.98 2.38
C SER A 132 -39.32 10.75 1.48
N ASN A 133 -38.08 10.41 1.27
CA ASN A 133 -37.61 9.28 0.43
C ASN A 133 -37.09 8.11 1.27
N ARG A 134 -36.80 6.99 0.62
CA ARG A 134 -36.13 5.84 1.21
C ARG A 134 -35.26 5.14 0.20
N THR A 135 -33.95 5.18 0.41
CA THR A 135 -32.97 4.48 -0.41
C THR A 135 -33.21 2.97 -0.38
N LYS A 136 -33.16 2.33 -1.55
CA LYS A 136 -33.22 0.88 -1.72
C LYS A 136 -31.90 0.31 -2.23
N PHE A 137 -31.10 1.13 -2.94
CA PHE A 137 -29.80 0.75 -3.50
C PHE A 137 -28.66 1.07 -2.53
N PHE A 138 -27.90 0.07 -2.13
CA PHE A 138 -26.76 0.16 -1.20
C PHE A 138 -25.46 -0.41 -1.77
N ALA A 139 -25.51 -0.98 -2.97
CA ALA A 139 -24.35 -1.56 -3.65
C ALA A 139 -23.62 -0.52 -4.53
N TRP A 140 -23.55 0.76 -4.08
CA TRP A 140 -22.77 1.78 -4.78
C TRP A 140 -21.28 1.49 -4.74
N ASN A 141 -20.54 2.08 -5.68
CA ASN A 141 -19.10 1.90 -5.76
C ASN A 141 -18.39 2.28 -4.45
N PRO A 142 -17.35 1.53 -4.06
CA PRO A 142 -16.59 1.83 -2.85
C PRO A 142 -16.00 3.24 -2.82
N ILE A 143 -15.77 3.85 -3.99
CA ILE A 143 -15.32 5.24 -4.12
C ILE A 143 -16.40 6.02 -4.84
N ILE A 144 -17.01 6.99 -4.15
CA ILE A 144 -18.00 7.90 -4.74
C ILE A 144 -17.33 8.88 -5.71
N ARG A 145 -18.06 9.28 -6.74
CA ARG A 145 -17.59 10.26 -7.73
C ARG A 145 -17.57 11.67 -7.13
N SER A 146 -16.82 12.57 -7.78
CA SER A 146 -16.98 14.01 -7.53
C SER A 146 -18.10 14.58 -8.43
N ASP A 147 -18.58 15.78 -8.10
CA ASP A 147 -19.58 16.51 -8.88
C ASP A 147 -19.00 17.27 -10.10
N ASN A 148 -17.73 17.03 -10.47
CA ASN A 148 -17.06 17.78 -11.53
C ASN A 148 -17.16 17.09 -12.90
N ASN A 149 -18.08 17.57 -13.74
CA ASN A 149 -18.27 17.04 -15.09
C ASN A 149 -17.05 17.21 -15.99
N ARG A 150 -16.23 18.25 -15.81
CA ARG A 150 -15.00 18.44 -16.60
C ARG A 150 -13.98 17.33 -16.29
N LEU A 151 -13.83 16.96 -15.02
CA LEU A 151 -12.98 15.85 -14.62
C LEU A 151 -13.49 14.54 -15.24
N HIS A 152 -14.80 14.28 -15.19
CA HIS A 152 -15.39 13.07 -15.79
C HIS A 152 -15.18 13.04 -17.29
N ASN A 153 -15.33 14.14 -17.99
CA ASN A 153 -15.05 14.23 -19.44
C ASN A 153 -13.59 13.93 -19.78
N ILE A 154 -12.64 14.29 -18.91
CA ILE A 154 -11.23 13.93 -19.09
C ILE A 154 -11.03 12.42 -18.86
N LEU A 155 -11.58 11.88 -17.78
CA LEU A 155 -11.47 10.46 -17.46
C LEU A 155 -12.15 9.57 -18.50
N ASN A 156 -13.28 10.01 -19.05
CA ASN A 156 -14.04 9.27 -20.08
C ASN A 156 -13.32 9.17 -21.44
N ARG A 157 -12.21 9.88 -21.65
CA ARG A 157 -11.36 9.70 -22.84
C ARG A 157 -10.58 8.38 -22.85
N GLY A 158 -10.63 7.65 -21.76
CA GLY A 158 -9.94 6.37 -21.56
C GLY A 158 -8.83 6.46 -20.53
N MET A 159 -8.83 5.54 -19.60
CA MET A 159 -7.86 5.41 -18.53
C MET A 159 -7.24 4.02 -18.54
N ALA A 160 -5.92 3.96 -18.37
CA ALA A 160 -5.20 2.73 -18.10
C ALA A 160 -4.77 2.71 -16.64
N GLU A 161 -5.07 1.61 -15.93
CA GLU A 161 -4.52 1.35 -14.61
C GLU A 161 -3.36 0.36 -14.75
N ASN A 162 -2.15 0.83 -14.60
CA ASN A 162 -0.94 0.04 -14.83
C ASN A 162 -0.15 -0.29 -13.55
N HIS A 163 -0.74 -0.04 -12.38
CA HIS A 163 -0.10 -0.33 -11.08
C HIS A 163 -1.11 -0.92 -10.08
N PHE A 164 -1.89 -1.90 -10.52
CA PHE A 164 -2.96 -2.48 -9.72
C PHE A 164 -2.49 -3.73 -8.96
N HIS A 165 -2.27 -3.60 -7.65
CA HIS A 165 -1.99 -4.75 -6.79
C HIS A 165 -3.29 -5.49 -6.47
N LEU A 166 -3.49 -6.66 -7.02
CA LEU A 166 -4.75 -7.42 -6.93
C LEU A 166 -5.20 -7.66 -5.49
N GLY A 167 -4.29 -8.00 -4.58
CA GLY A 167 -4.57 -8.15 -3.16
C GLY A 167 -4.56 -6.86 -2.33
N GLY A 168 -4.31 -5.70 -2.92
CA GLY A 168 -4.07 -4.45 -2.19
C GLY A 168 -4.86 -3.23 -2.63
N SER A 169 -5.48 -3.26 -3.80
CA SER A 169 -6.09 -2.08 -4.41
C SER A 169 -7.58 -1.91 -4.13
N THR A 170 -8.23 -2.88 -3.51
CA THR A 170 -9.66 -2.82 -3.20
C THR A 170 -9.96 -2.35 -1.77
N LYS A 171 -11.23 -2.09 -1.48
CA LYS A 171 -11.76 -1.69 -0.16
C LYS A 171 -11.82 -2.84 0.82
N ILE A 172 -10.69 -3.22 1.31
CA ILE A 172 -10.44 -4.42 2.09
C ILE A 172 -10.96 -4.31 3.51
N PHE A 173 -11.00 -3.10 4.07
CA PHE A 173 -11.49 -2.88 5.43
C PHE A 173 -12.94 -3.37 5.58
N GLU A 174 -13.83 -2.93 4.69
CA GLU A 174 -15.24 -3.24 4.74
C GLU A 174 -15.48 -4.75 4.70
N LEU A 175 -14.73 -5.47 3.85
CA LEU A 175 -14.85 -6.93 3.74
C LEU A 175 -14.33 -7.67 4.98
N ASN A 176 -13.18 -7.25 5.54
CA ASN A 176 -12.68 -7.80 6.80
C ASN A 176 -13.65 -7.55 7.96
N TRP A 177 -14.24 -6.35 8.03
CA TRP A 177 -15.22 -6.02 9.04
C TRP A 177 -16.48 -6.88 8.92
N ILE A 178 -17.03 -7.03 7.71
CA ILE A 178 -18.20 -7.88 7.45
C ILE A 178 -17.90 -9.33 7.84
N CYS A 179 -16.73 -9.86 7.44
CA CYS A 179 -16.31 -11.21 7.80
C CYS A 179 -16.24 -11.37 9.33
N LEU A 180 -15.58 -10.46 10.02
CA LEU A 180 -15.46 -10.48 11.48
C LEU A 180 -16.81 -10.42 12.18
N MET A 181 -17.72 -9.54 11.75
CA MET A 181 -19.08 -9.41 12.32
C MET A 181 -19.98 -10.62 12.05
N ASN A 182 -19.61 -11.50 11.14
CA ASN A 182 -20.36 -12.69 10.79
C ASN A 182 -19.73 -14.01 11.25
N LEU A 183 -18.43 -14.01 11.64
CA LEU A 183 -17.64 -15.18 12.03
C LEU A 183 -16.76 -14.89 13.26
N ILE A 184 -17.27 -14.12 14.21
CA ILE A 184 -16.47 -13.58 15.31
C ILE A 184 -15.78 -14.67 16.16
N ASP A 185 -16.43 -15.81 16.39
CA ASP A 185 -15.90 -16.92 17.18
C ASP A 185 -14.64 -17.55 16.52
N GLY A 186 -14.67 -17.75 15.20
CA GLY A 186 -13.58 -18.35 14.44
C GLY A 186 -12.36 -17.45 14.22
N ARG A 187 -12.40 -16.14 14.57
CA ARG A 187 -11.39 -15.16 14.18
C ARG A 187 -10.40 -14.79 15.29
N ARG A 188 -10.45 -15.39 16.47
CA ARG A 188 -9.54 -15.07 17.58
C ARG A 188 -8.07 -15.14 17.21
N HIS A 189 -7.66 -16.15 16.42
CA HIS A 189 -6.28 -16.35 16.03
C HIS A 189 -5.74 -15.22 15.12
N ASP A 190 -6.60 -14.47 14.41
CA ASP A 190 -6.17 -13.39 13.52
C ASP A 190 -5.70 -12.16 14.28
N PHE A 191 -6.22 -11.94 15.50
CA PHE A 191 -5.75 -10.87 16.39
C PHE A 191 -4.30 -11.11 16.86
N LYS A 192 -3.84 -12.38 16.92
CA LYS A 192 -2.44 -12.70 17.25
C LYS A 192 -1.46 -12.25 16.16
N LYS A 193 -1.92 -12.13 14.91
CA LYS A 193 -1.09 -11.79 13.74
C LYS A 193 -0.81 -10.29 13.63
N ILE A 194 -1.61 -9.42 14.27
CA ILE A 194 -1.46 -7.97 14.20
C ILE A 194 -0.72 -7.42 15.43
N GLU A 195 0.14 -6.43 15.21
CA GLU A 195 0.72 -5.63 16.27
C GLU A 195 -0.25 -4.48 16.57
N ILE A 196 -0.88 -4.54 17.75
CA ILE A 196 -1.84 -3.54 18.21
C ILE A 196 -1.10 -2.43 18.95
N GLY A 197 -1.60 -1.20 18.86
CA GLY A 197 -1.06 -0.08 19.61
C GLY A 197 -0.17 0.86 18.82
N LEU A 198 -0.23 0.77 17.48
CA LEU A 198 0.31 1.84 16.63
C LEU A 198 -0.47 3.16 16.82
N GLN A 199 -1.60 3.13 17.54
CA GLN A 199 -2.51 4.26 17.74
C GLN A 199 -2.73 4.62 19.21
N GLU A 200 -1.85 4.51 20.12
CA GLU A 200 -1.95 5.05 21.50
C GLU A 200 -3.35 4.91 22.17
N TYR A 201 -4.15 3.91 21.73
CA TYR A 201 -5.52 3.72 22.23
C TYR A 201 -5.53 2.98 23.57
N TYR A 202 -4.58 2.07 23.74
CA TYR A 202 -4.48 1.23 24.94
C TYR A 202 -3.62 1.88 26.01
N SER A 203 -3.89 1.50 27.25
CA SER A 203 -3.03 1.86 28.37
C SER A 203 -1.61 1.33 28.16
N ASP A 204 -0.59 2.16 28.44
CA ASP A 204 0.82 1.75 28.41
C ASP A 204 1.13 0.63 29.43
N ARG A 205 0.20 0.36 30.36
CA ARG A 205 0.33 -0.67 31.39
C ARG A 205 0.05 -2.08 30.88
N LEU A 206 -0.64 -2.22 29.72
CA LEU A 206 -0.96 -3.51 29.14
C LEU A 206 0.20 -3.99 28.26
N ASP A 207 0.55 -5.25 28.37
CA ASP A 207 1.46 -5.86 27.43
C ASP A 207 0.79 -6.09 26.06
N MET A 208 1.57 -6.52 25.06
CA MET A 208 1.06 -6.68 23.71
C MET A 208 -0.01 -7.79 23.59
N GLN A 209 0.09 -8.85 24.40
CA GLN A 209 -0.86 -9.94 24.37
C GLN A 209 -2.18 -9.53 25.02
N GLU A 210 -2.13 -8.84 26.15
CA GLU A 210 -3.31 -8.29 26.84
C GLU A 210 -4.07 -7.32 25.93
N ARG A 211 -3.35 -6.43 25.22
CA ARG A 211 -3.94 -5.50 24.25
C ARG A 211 -4.68 -6.24 23.12
N LYS A 212 -4.15 -7.36 22.62
CA LYS A 212 -4.78 -8.17 21.58
C LYS A 212 -6.06 -8.83 22.06
N GLU A 213 -6.04 -9.36 23.29
CA GLU A 213 -7.23 -9.98 23.88
C GLU A 213 -8.31 -8.92 24.15
N GLU A 214 -7.94 -7.76 24.73
CA GLU A 214 -8.87 -6.66 24.95
C GLU A 214 -9.52 -6.20 23.64
N PHE A 215 -8.73 -6.05 22.59
CA PHE A 215 -9.22 -5.65 21.27
C PHE A 215 -10.17 -6.71 20.66
N TYR A 216 -9.88 -7.99 20.86
CA TYR A 216 -10.78 -9.05 20.44
C TYR A 216 -12.11 -8.97 21.19
N VAL A 217 -12.10 -8.75 22.51
CA VAL A 217 -13.30 -8.57 23.32
C VAL A 217 -14.12 -7.36 22.86
N GLU A 218 -13.47 -6.25 22.51
CA GLU A 218 -14.16 -5.10 21.91
C GLU A 218 -14.87 -5.46 20.60
N CYS A 219 -14.21 -6.24 19.73
CA CYS A 219 -14.84 -6.69 18.48
C CYS A 219 -16.00 -7.66 18.72
N GLN A 220 -15.92 -8.49 19.77
CA GLN A 220 -17.07 -9.32 20.21
C GLN A 220 -18.25 -8.46 20.65
N LYS A 221 -17.99 -7.39 21.43
CA LYS A 221 -19.01 -6.40 21.79
C LYS A 221 -19.66 -5.78 20.56
N ALA A 222 -18.84 -5.40 19.55
CA ALA A 222 -19.36 -4.83 18.30
C ALA A 222 -20.27 -5.82 17.56
N ALA A 223 -19.88 -7.10 17.49
CA ALA A 223 -20.71 -8.14 16.85
C ALA A 223 -22.04 -8.32 17.59
N LEU A 224 -22.03 -8.37 18.92
CA LEU A 224 -23.24 -8.46 19.74
C LEU A 224 -24.13 -7.21 19.58
N ILE A 225 -23.55 -6.02 19.62
CA ILE A 225 -24.26 -4.75 19.40
C ILE A 225 -24.93 -4.73 18.03
N ARG A 226 -24.20 -5.17 16.99
CA ARG A 226 -24.74 -5.21 15.62
C ARG A 226 -25.94 -6.13 15.52
N VAL A 227 -25.88 -7.34 16.12
CA VAL A 227 -27.02 -8.29 16.18
C VAL A 227 -28.20 -7.68 16.93
N TYR A 228 -27.96 -7.09 18.09
CA TYR A 228 -28.99 -6.45 18.91
C TYR A 228 -29.72 -5.33 18.16
N LEU A 229 -28.96 -4.37 17.61
CA LEU A 229 -29.56 -3.25 16.87
C LEU A 229 -30.27 -3.71 15.59
N PHE A 230 -29.71 -4.70 14.89
CA PHE A 230 -30.38 -5.32 13.74
C PHE A 230 -31.70 -5.97 14.14
N ALA A 231 -31.75 -6.71 15.26
CA ALA A 231 -32.99 -7.27 15.79
C ALA A 231 -34.01 -6.20 16.16
N CYS A 232 -33.58 -5.09 16.76
CA CYS A 232 -34.45 -3.94 17.04
C CYS A 232 -35.05 -3.36 15.75
N LEU A 233 -34.24 -3.15 14.71
CA LEU A 233 -34.69 -2.64 13.40
C LEU A 233 -35.67 -3.58 12.69
N LYS A 234 -35.57 -4.90 12.96
CA LYS A 234 -36.46 -5.93 12.37
C LYS A 234 -37.64 -6.32 13.25
N GLY A 235 -37.78 -5.74 14.44
CA GLY A 235 -38.84 -6.11 15.41
C GLY A 235 -38.73 -7.55 15.90
N ASN A 236 -37.52 -8.13 15.93
CA ASN A 236 -37.29 -9.47 16.43
C ASN A 236 -37.08 -9.47 17.95
N GLN A 237 -38.17 -9.61 18.71
CA GLN A 237 -38.15 -9.49 20.15
C GLN A 237 -37.30 -10.56 20.84
N PHE A 238 -37.32 -11.80 20.35
CA PHE A 238 -36.55 -12.90 20.97
C PHE A 238 -35.05 -12.66 20.95
N ILE A 239 -34.47 -12.29 19.78
CA ILE A 239 -33.05 -11.99 19.68
C ILE A 239 -32.72 -10.71 20.44
N LYS A 240 -33.61 -9.71 20.37
CA LYS A 240 -33.45 -8.46 21.10
C LYS A 240 -33.29 -8.71 22.60
N ASP A 241 -34.24 -9.39 23.23
CA ASP A 241 -34.27 -9.60 24.68
C ASP A 241 -33.07 -10.44 25.15
N THR A 242 -32.72 -11.48 24.38
CA THR A 242 -31.62 -12.37 24.74
C THR A 242 -30.25 -11.69 24.57
N ALA A 243 -30.04 -10.91 23.52
CA ALA A 243 -28.83 -10.13 23.31
C ALA A 243 -28.72 -8.96 24.31
N ASP A 244 -29.85 -8.36 24.67
CA ASP A 244 -29.93 -7.30 25.68
C ASP A 244 -29.43 -7.77 27.05
N ASN A 245 -29.80 -8.99 27.44
CA ASN A 245 -29.32 -9.62 28.69
C ASN A 245 -27.78 -9.76 28.71
N LEU A 246 -27.16 -10.14 27.59
CA LEU A 246 -25.69 -10.21 27.50
C LEU A 246 -25.03 -8.83 27.50
N LEU A 247 -25.64 -7.83 26.88
CA LEU A 247 -25.14 -6.45 26.85
C LEU A 247 -25.17 -5.78 28.23
N ASN A 248 -26.04 -6.20 29.11
CA ASN A 248 -26.13 -5.70 30.48
C ASN A 248 -24.99 -6.21 31.39
N TYR A 249 -24.31 -7.30 31.01
CA TYR A 249 -23.21 -7.93 31.73
C TYR A 249 -21.96 -7.99 30.84
N GLU A 250 -21.32 -6.85 30.60
CA GLU A 250 -20.18 -6.71 29.67
C GLU A 250 -19.04 -7.71 29.95
N GLU A 251 -18.77 -8.02 31.20
CA GLU A 251 -17.78 -9.00 31.65
C GLU A 251 -18.05 -10.43 31.19
N MET A 252 -19.32 -10.76 30.91
CA MET A 252 -19.73 -12.08 30.44
C MET A 252 -19.62 -12.24 28.91
N ILE A 253 -19.35 -11.18 28.17
CA ILE A 253 -19.32 -11.23 26.69
C ILE A 253 -18.21 -12.16 26.21
N ALA A 254 -17.03 -12.05 26.77
CA ALA A 254 -15.88 -12.87 26.37
C ALA A 254 -16.11 -14.38 26.58
N SER A 255 -16.84 -14.77 27.65
CA SER A 255 -17.16 -16.16 27.96
C SER A 255 -18.36 -16.72 27.18
N ASN A 256 -19.14 -15.86 26.51
CA ASN A 256 -20.36 -16.23 25.78
C ASN A 256 -20.24 -16.05 24.25
N ILE A 257 -19.03 -16.17 23.70
CA ILE A 257 -18.77 -15.96 22.26
C ILE A 257 -19.61 -16.90 21.38
N SER A 258 -19.78 -18.16 21.76
CA SER A 258 -20.59 -19.14 21.03
C SER A 258 -22.06 -18.72 20.94
N LYS A 259 -22.61 -18.12 22.01
CA LYS A 259 -24.00 -17.59 21.99
C LYS A 259 -24.11 -16.40 21.01
N ILE A 260 -23.09 -15.55 20.93
CA ILE A 260 -23.07 -14.46 19.95
C ILE A 260 -23.09 -15.05 18.54
N GLN A 261 -22.29 -16.08 18.30
CA GLN A 261 -22.25 -16.76 17.00
C GLN A 261 -23.59 -17.45 16.66
N ASP A 262 -24.29 -18.00 17.66
CA ASP A 262 -25.62 -18.58 17.48
C ASP A 262 -26.66 -17.50 17.09
N PHE A 263 -26.60 -16.31 17.69
CA PHE A 263 -27.48 -15.20 17.28
C PHE A 263 -27.20 -14.79 15.84
N ILE A 264 -25.93 -14.69 15.45
CA ILE A 264 -25.53 -14.38 14.07
C ILE A 264 -26.08 -15.45 13.13
N SER A 265 -25.94 -16.74 13.47
CA SER A 265 -26.42 -17.86 12.67
C SER A 265 -27.95 -17.83 12.54
N THR A 266 -28.65 -17.48 13.60
CA THR A 266 -30.12 -17.30 13.59
C THR A 266 -30.52 -16.15 12.68
N CYS A 267 -29.83 -15.02 12.74
CA CYS A 267 -30.06 -13.90 11.83
C CYS A 267 -29.76 -14.27 10.37
N LYS A 268 -28.67 -15.01 10.10
CA LYS A 268 -28.35 -15.51 8.75
C LYS A 268 -29.47 -16.36 8.17
N SER A 269 -29.94 -17.35 8.89
CA SER A 269 -30.98 -18.28 8.42
C SER A 269 -32.31 -17.57 8.15
N ARG A 270 -32.69 -16.61 9.01
CA ARG A 270 -33.96 -15.90 8.92
C ARG A 270 -33.99 -14.81 7.88
N PHE A 271 -32.97 -13.96 7.81
CA PHE A 271 -32.97 -12.73 7.02
C PHE A 271 -31.99 -12.76 5.83
N GLY A 272 -30.86 -13.43 5.99
CA GLY A 272 -29.73 -13.32 5.08
C GLY A 272 -30.02 -13.89 3.69
N ALA A 273 -29.40 -13.26 2.69
CA ALA A 273 -29.41 -13.70 1.30
C ALA A 273 -28.08 -14.37 0.93
N SER A 274 -28.16 -15.42 0.12
CA SER A 274 -26.96 -16.06 -0.45
C SER A 274 -26.41 -15.23 -1.61
N ILE A 275 -25.09 -15.13 -1.69
CA ILE A 275 -24.40 -14.45 -2.80
C ILE A 275 -23.89 -15.52 -3.79
N LYS A 276 -24.45 -15.53 -5.00
CA LYS A 276 -23.97 -16.36 -6.15
C LYS A 276 -23.59 -17.81 -5.80
N GLY A 277 -24.33 -18.44 -4.88
CA GLY A 277 -24.07 -19.83 -4.45
C GLY A 277 -22.97 -19.98 -3.39
N GLU A 278 -22.32 -18.92 -2.94
CA GLU A 278 -21.26 -18.93 -1.91
C GLU A 278 -21.81 -19.00 -0.47
N GLY A 279 -23.15 -19.02 -0.32
CA GLY A 279 -23.79 -18.98 0.98
C GLY A 279 -24.11 -17.57 1.49
N ILE A 280 -24.54 -17.48 2.76
CA ILE A 280 -24.91 -16.22 3.40
C ILE A 280 -23.66 -15.64 4.07
N LEU A 281 -23.04 -14.64 3.45
CA LEU A 281 -21.84 -13.99 3.97
C LEU A 281 -22.15 -12.92 5.01
N ASP A 282 -23.25 -12.17 4.80
CA ASP A 282 -23.70 -11.15 5.76
C ASP A 282 -25.21 -11.29 6.02
N TYR A 283 -25.60 -11.42 7.30
CA TYR A 283 -27.01 -11.51 7.68
C TYR A 283 -27.77 -10.19 7.43
N ALA A 284 -27.07 -9.06 7.39
CA ALA A 284 -27.67 -7.76 7.11
C ALA A 284 -27.93 -7.55 5.60
N LEU A 285 -27.35 -8.36 4.72
CA LEU A 285 -27.74 -8.43 3.33
C LEU A 285 -28.99 -9.33 3.21
N GLU A 286 -30.15 -8.69 3.20
CA GLU A 286 -31.44 -9.37 3.25
C GLU A 286 -31.93 -9.84 1.87
N LYS A 287 -32.79 -10.86 1.86
CA LYS A 287 -33.39 -11.41 0.64
C LYS A 287 -34.12 -10.36 -0.20
N ASN A 288 -34.83 -9.44 0.47
CA ASN A 288 -35.59 -8.36 -0.20
C ASN A 288 -34.71 -7.24 -0.79
N MET A 289 -33.39 -7.29 -0.59
CA MET A 289 -32.45 -6.33 -1.13
C MET A 289 -31.79 -6.80 -2.44
N MET A 290 -31.97 -8.08 -2.81
CA MET A 290 -31.16 -8.71 -3.85
C MET A 290 -31.38 -8.07 -5.24
N ASP A 291 -32.61 -7.82 -5.63
CA ASP A 291 -32.94 -7.31 -6.95
C ASP A 291 -32.39 -5.88 -7.17
N CYS A 292 -32.47 -5.03 -6.13
CA CYS A 292 -31.99 -3.65 -6.20
C CYS A 292 -30.47 -3.52 -6.07
N ASN A 293 -29.78 -4.57 -5.64
CA ASN A 293 -28.35 -4.55 -5.32
C ASN A 293 -27.58 -5.63 -6.10
N ASP A 294 -28.06 -6.07 -7.23
CA ASP A 294 -27.42 -7.11 -8.05
C ASP A 294 -26.26 -6.55 -8.87
N ASN A 295 -25.15 -6.34 -8.22
CA ASN A 295 -23.89 -5.95 -8.85
C ASN A 295 -22.69 -6.50 -8.09
N GLU A 296 -21.49 -6.16 -8.54
CA GLU A 296 -20.21 -6.58 -7.95
C GLU A 296 -19.99 -6.09 -6.52
N CYS A 297 -20.61 -4.97 -6.13
CA CYS A 297 -20.49 -4.38 -4.78
C CYS A 297 -21.56 -4.89 -3.78
N ARG A 298 -22.32 -5.91 -4.16
CA ARG A 298 -23.44 -6.48 -3.37
C ARG A 298 -23.04 -6.83 -1.95
N ILE A 299 -21.86 -7.42 -1.75
CA ILE A 299 -21.38 -7.79 -0.41
C ILE A 299 -21.32 -6.61 0.57
N LEU A 300 -21.16 -5.41 0.08
CA LEU A 300 -21.08 -4.19 0.90
C LEU A 300 -22.45 -3.66 1.30
N ALA A 301 -23.52 -4.08 0.62
CA ALA A 301 -24.85 -3.50 0.77
C ALA A 301 -25.47 -3.78 2.15
N GLY A 302 -25.18 -4.96 2.77
CA GLY A 302 -25.71 -5.31 4.08
C GLY A 302 -25.25 -4.35 5.18
N GLU A 303 -23.96 -4.14 5.33
CA GLU A 303 -23.38 -3.22 6.31
C GLU A 303 -23.84 -1.77 6.08
N ARG A 304 -23.87 -1.31 4.83
CA ARG A 304 -24.33 0.03 4.47
C ARG A 304 -25.80 0.26 4.82
N ARG A 305 -26.65 -0.74 4.54
CA ARG A 305 -28.06 -0.72 4.92
C ARG A 305 -28.20 -0.66 6.44
N PHE A 306 -27.45 -1.46 7.18
CA PHE A 306 -27.47 -1.43 8.63
C PHE A 306 -27.10 -0.05 9.20
N LEU A 307 -25.99 0.55 8.72
CA LEU A 307 -25.58 1.89 9.13
C LEU A 307 -26.65 2.95 8.80
N TYR A 308 -27.19 2.93 7.59
CA TYR A 308 -28.24 3.84 7.14
C TYR A 308 -29.51 3.72 8.00
N ASP A 309 -30.00 2.49 8.25
CA ASP A 309 -31.21 2.27 9.05
C ASP A 309 -31.00 2.70 10.52
N CYS A 310 -29.81 2.53 11.10
CA CYS A 310 -29.47 3.04 12.43
C CYS A 310 -29.49 4.57 12.48
N TYR A 311 -28.85 5.26 11.54
CA TYR A 311 -28.89 6.72 11.44
C TYR A 311 -30.33 7.20 11.27
N ARG A 312 -31.11 6.57 10.41
CA ARG A 312 -32.50 6.91 10.18
C ARG A 312 -33.33 6.71 11.44
N ALA A 313 -33.18 5.62 12.16
CA ALA A 313 -33.88 5.35 13.42
C ALA A 313 -33.56 6.39 14.51
N ILE A 314 -32.34 6.90 14.56
CA ILE A 314 -31.94 7.99 15.48
C ILE A 314 -32.66 9.30 15.09
N LEU A 315 -32.64 9.66 13.82
CA LEU A 315 -33.20 10.90 13.32
C LEU A 315 -34.74 10.92 13.41
N GLU A 316 -35.39 9.76 13.22
CA GLU A 316 -36.82 9.58 13.36
C GLU A 316 -37.25 9.41 14.83
N GLY A 317 -36.33 9.43 15.80
CA GLY A 317 -36.63 9.25 17.22
C GLY A 317 -37.09 7.84 17.62
N LYS A 318 -36.81 6.83 16.79
CA LYS A 318 -37.22 5.44 17.03
C LYS A 318 -36.25 4.70 17.96
N PHE A 319 -34.98 5.13 18.05
CA PHE A 319 -34.01 4.58 18.97
C PHE A 319 -34.09 5.31 20.31
N ASP A 320 -34.18 4.51 21.39
CA ASP A 320 -33.99 5.01 22.75
C ASP A 320 -32.52 5.35 23.04
N ASP A 321 -32.24 5.87 24.23
CA ASP A 321 -30.91 6.31 24.61
C ASP A 321 -29.91 5.16 24.71
N LYS A 322 -30.35 3.96 25.13
CA LYS A 322 -29.53 2.76 25.16
C LYS A 322 -29.10 2.37 23.74
N GLN A 323 -30.02 2.33 22.80
CA GLN A 323 -29.76 1.96 21.40
C GLN A 323 -28.86 2.98 20.71
N LYS A 324 -29.06 4.29 20.94
CA LYS A 324 -28.16 5.35 20.44
C LYS A 324 -26.74 5.19 20.97
N ASN A 325 -26.62 4.92 22.27
CA ASN A 325 -25.33 4.70 22.92
C ASN A 325 -24.61 3.46 22.37
N LEU A 326 -25.33 2.36 22.21
CA LEU A 326 -24.78 1.13 21.61
C LEU A 326 -24.33 1.38 20.14
N PHE A 327 -25.11 2.12 19.36
CA PHE A 327 -24.69 2.48 18.01
C PHE A 327 -23.42 3.35 17.99
N TYR A 328 -23.30 4.29 18.91
CA TYR A 328 -22.09 5.07 19.07
C TYR A 328 -20.89 4.17 19.44
N LYS A 329 -21.04 3.25 20.41
CA LYS A 329 -20.03 2.24 20.75
C LYS A 329 -19.59 1.43 19.52
N TYR A 330 -20.57 0.97 18.73
CA TYR A 330 -20.31 0.24 17.48
C TYR A 330 -19.44 1.05 16.50
N LEU A 331 -19.78 2.31 16.29
CA LEU A 331 -19.01 3.21 15.41
C LEU A 331 -17.58 3.43 15.92
N CYS A 332 -17.39 3.61 17.24
CA CYS A 332 -16.08 3.75 17.84
C CYS A 332 -15.21 2.50 17.63
N ILE A 333 -15.74 1.31 17.94
CA ILE A 333 -15.02 0.05 17.78
C ILE A 333 -14.69 -0.20 16.29
N ARG A 334 -15.66 0.06 15.41
CA ARG A 334 -15.46 -0.06 13.95
C ARG A 334 -14.35 0.87 13.45
N THR A 335 -14.31 2.10 13.96
CA THR A 335 -13.29 3.09 13.60
C THR A 335 -11.91 2.70 14.16
N HIS A 336 -11.88 2.17 15.38
CA HIS A 336 -10.67 1.61 15.98
C HIS A 336 -10.12 0.44 15.15
N PHE A 337 -10.96 -0.54 14.84
CA PHE A 337 -10.59 -1.67 14.00
C PHE A 337 -10.06 -1.23 12.62
N ARG A 338 -10.69 -0.19 12.03
CA ARG A 338 -10.18 0.41 10.79
C ARG A 338 -8.78 0.96 10.97
N GLY A 339 -8.51 1.64 12.07
CA GLY A 339 -7.20 2.21 12.37
C GLY A 339 -6.10 1.16 12.50
N GLU A 340 -6.45 -0.07 12.92
CA GLU A 340 -5.49 -1.18 13.02
C GLU A 340 -5.26 -1.88 11.66
N LEU A 341 -6.19 -1.81 10.72
CA LEU A 341 -6.06 -2.42 9.39
C LEU A 341 -5.56 -1.48 8.31
N ILE A 342 -5.91 -0.20 8.39
CA ILE A 342 -5.57 0.82 7.39
C ILE A 342 -4.55 1.79 7.98
N GLN A 343 -3.53 2.15 7.21
CA GLN A 343 -2.53 3.12 7.64
C GLN A 343 -3.14 4.53 7.76
N VAL A 344 -3.65 4.85 8.95
CA VAL A 344 -4.17 6.18 9.27
C VAL A 344 -3.21 6.98 10.15
N ASN A 345 -2.09 6.37 10.58
CA ASN A 345 -1.02 7.07 11.29
C ASN A 345 -0.14 7.89 10.34
N LYS A 346 0.63 8.82 10.90
CA LYS A 346 1.56 9.68 10.15
C LYS A 346 3.01 9.18 10.21
N ARG A 347 3.23 7.91 10.55
CA ARG A 347 4.58 7.35 10.58
C ARG A 347 5.08 7.20 9.16
N VAL A 348 6.27 7.70 8.90
CA VAL A 348 6.91 7.66 7.60
C VAL A 348 7.72 6.37 7.41
N GLY A 349 7.91 5.96 6.17
CA GLY A 349 8.76 4.86 5.75
C GLY A 349 7.99 3.67 5.19
N PHE A 350 8.66 2.98 4.28
CA PHE A 350 8.09 1.83 3.57
C PHE A 350 7.73 0.67 4.50
N THR A 351 8.51 0.43 5.56
CA THR A 351 8.24 -0.64 6.53
C THR A 351 6.88 -0.47 7.19
N ASN A 352 6.51 0.76 7.61
CA ASN A 352 5.20 1.03 8.17
C ASN A 352 4.08 0.80 7.15
N PHE A 353 4.26 1.28 5.92
CA PHE A 353 3.33 1.04 4.82
C PHE A 353 3.15 -0.47 4.55
N GLN A 354 4.25 -1.22 4.45
CA GLN A 354 4.24 -2.66 4.18
C GLN A 354 3.53 -3.46 5.29
N GLN A 355 3.70 -3.07 6.57
CA GLN A 355 3.00 -3.72 7.68
C GLN A 355 1.48 -3.63 7.50
N TYR A 356 0.95 -2.47 7.11
CA TYR A 356 -0.48 -2.32 6.83
C TYR A 356 -0.92 -3.07 5.57
N GLN A 357 -0.10 -3.15 4.53
CA GLN A 357 -0.43 -3.96 3.34
C GLN A 357 -0.62 -5.44 3.70
N ARG A 358 0.19 -5.98 4.61
CA ARG A 358 0.07 -7.38 5.06
C ARG A 358 -1.21 -7.64 5.87
N ARG A 359 -1.73 -6.64 6.60
CA ARG A 359 -2.93 -6.77 7.44
C ARG A 359 -4.23 -6.89 6.65
N LYS A 360 -4.24 -6.46 5.43
CA LYS A 360 -5.45 -6.31 4.61
C LYS A 360 -6.28 -7.58 4.42
N GLN A 361 -5.70 -8.74 4.55
CA GLN A 361 -6.37 -10.02 4.34
C GLN A 361 -6.51 -10.87 5.62
N TYR A 362 -6.00 -10.43 6.76
CA TYR A 362 -5.89 -11.28 7.94
C TYR A 362 -7.23 -11.86 8.40
N PHE A 363 -8.28 -11.07 8.39
CA PHE A 363 -9.59 -11.48 8.89
C PHE A 363 -10.48 -12.19 7.86
N ILE A 364 -10.04 -12.28 6.60
CA ILE A 364 -10.71 -13.05 5.54
C ILE A 364 -9.89 -14.28 5.12
N GLN A 365 -8.62 -14.35 5.50
CA GLN A 365 -7.73 -15.43 5.11
C GLN A 365 -8.25 -16.80 5.60
N GLY A 366 -8.33 -17.77 4.68
CA GLY A 366 -8.88 -19.09 4.93
C GLY A 366 -10.41 -19.20 4.72
N GLU A 367 -11.12 -18.09 4.54
CA GLU A 367 -12.53 -18.04 4.21
C GLU A 367 -12.72 -17.87 2.71
N LYS A 368 -12.73 -18.98 1.99
CA LYS A 368 -12.73 -19.02 0.51
C LYS A 368 -13.77 -18.10 -0.15
N ALA A 369 -14.97 -18.02 0.42
CA ALA A 369 -16.03 -17.18 -0.12
C ALA A 369 -15.71 -15.69 -0.01
N TYR A 370 -15.13 -15.24 1.11
CA TYR A 370 -14.69 -13.85 1.29
C TYR A 370 -13.45 -13.54 0.47
N GLU A 371 -12.51 -14.46 0.35
CA GLU A 371 -11.33 -14.30 -0.53
C GLU A 371 -11.76 -14.14 -2.00
N LYS A 372 -12.76 -14.91 -2.45
CA LYS A 372 -13.34 -14.76 -3.78
C LYS A 372 -14.04 -13.42 -3.98
N GLU A 373 -14.80 -12.94 -2.97
CA GLU A 373 -15.41 -11.61 -3.00
C GLU A 373 -14.35 -10.48 -3.05
N LEU A 374 -13.20 -10.65 -2.39
CA LEU A 374 -12.09 -9.70 -2.49
C LEU A 374 -11.61 -9.55 -3.93
N VAL A 375 -11.37 -10.67 -4.60
CA VAL A 375 -10.91 -10.66 -5.99
C VAL A 375 -12.00 -10.12 -6.92
N ARG A 376 -13.26 -10.49 -6.68
CA ARG A 376 -14.42 -9.99 -7.45
C ARG A 376 -14.56 -8.46 -7.33
N LEU A 377 -14.49 -7.91 -6.11
CA LEU A 377 -14.53 -6.46 -5.89
C LEU A 377 -13.37 -5.76 -6.58
N ALA A 378 -12.16 -6.34 -6.51
CA ALA A 378 -10.97 -5.75 -7.12
C ALA A 378 -11.07 -5.71 -8.65
N LEU A 379 -11.34 -6.84 -9.27
CA LEU A 379 -11.33 -6.98 -10.73
C LEU A 379 -12.58 -6.36 -11.38
N ASN A 380 -13.77 -6.75 -10.92
CA ASN A 380 -15.00 -6.36 -11.61
C ASN A 380 -15.33 -4.88 -11.40
N GLU A 381 -15.04 -4.31 -10.23
CA GLU A 381 -15.19 -2.86 -10.02
C GLU A 381 -14.35 -2.07 -11.03
N SER A 382 -13.11 -2.51 -11.27
CA SER A 382 -12.21 -1.83 -12.20
C SER A 382 -12.57 -2.08 -13.65
N LEU A 383 -12.86 -3.32 -14.04
CA LEU A 383 -13.16 -3.71 -15.44
C LEU A 383 -14.52 -3.20 -15.92
N ASN A 384 -15.50 -3.06 -15.01
CA ASN A 384 -16.83 -2.59 -15.39
C ASN A 384 -16.92 -1.08 -15.63
N LYS A 385 -15.88 -0.31 -15.35
CA LYS A 385 -15.84 1.10 -15.72
C LYS A 385 -15.72 1.27 -17.22
N GLU A 386 -16.65 2.01 -17.81
CA GLU A 386 -16.71 2.23 -19.27
C GLU A 386 -15.43 2.87 -19.82
N ASN A 387 -14.81 3.74 -19.04
CA ASN A 387 -13.58 4.45 -19.41
C ASN A 387 -12.29 3.66 -19.18
N MET A 388 -12.34 2.42 -18.68
CA MET A 388 -11.15 1.59 -18.50
C MET A 388 -10.68 1.04 -19.85
N VAL A 389 -9.45 1.37 -20.25
CA VAL A 389 -8.81 0.88 -21.48
C VAL A 389 -8.01 -0.38 -21.21
N SER A 390 -7.26 -0.40 -20.09
CA SER A 390 -6.49 -1.57 -19.67
C SER A 390 -6.30 -1.59 -18.16
N LEU A 391 -6.21 -2.79 -17.59
CA LEU A 391 -5.94 -3.06 -16.20
C LEU A 391 -4.77 -4.02 -16.09
N GLU A 392 -3.63 -3.56 -15.55
CA GLU A 392 -2.47 -4.40 -15.28
C GLU A 392 -2.48 -4.87 -13.82
N ALA A 393 -2.88 -6.11 -13.60
CA ALA A 393 -2.91 -6.71 -12.28
C ALA A 393 -1.53 -7.26 -11.89
N ARG A 394 -0.99 -6.81 -10.75
CA ARG A 394 0.27 -7.24 -10.17
C ARG A 394 0.05 -8.41 -9.23
N ILE A 395 0.71 -9.52 -9.49
CA ILE A 395 0.65 -10.75 -8.67
C ILE A 395 2.04 -11.34 -8.46
N CYS A 396 2.28 -11.95 -7.31
CA CYS A 396 3.53 -12.68 -7.09
C CYS A 396 3.48 -14.02 -7.84
N PRO A 397 4.58 -14.45 -8.48
CA PRO A 397 4.62 -15.77 -9.09
C PRO A 397 4.45 -16.86 -8.04
N GLY A 398 3.67 -17.90 -8.36
CA GLY A 398 3.56 -19.10 -7.55
C GLY A 398 4.91 -19.81 -7.42
N LYS A 399 5.09 -20.58 -6.35
CA LYS A 399 6.35 -21.35 -6.13
C LYS A 399 6.58 -22.39 -7.22
N THR A 400 5.51 -22.88 -7.84
CA THR A 400 5.56 -23.85 -8.94
C THR A 400 4.66 -23.39 -10.09
N SER A 401 4.94 -23.88 -11.29
CA SER A 401 4.10 -23.61 -12.48
C SER A 401 2.66 -24.07 -12.29
N LEU A 402 2.43 -25.15 -11.54
CA LEU A 402 1.07 -25.66 -11.24
C LEU A 402 0.29 -24.73 -10.29
N GLU A 403 0.96 -24.15 -9.30
CA GLU A 403 0.34 -23.15 -8.42
C GLU A 403 -0.06 -21.92 -9.23
N MET A 404 0.82 -21.43 -10.11
CA MET A 404 0.52 -20.31 -11.00
C MET A 404 -0.68 -20.60 -11.90
N GLU A 405 -0.72 -21.78 -12.52
CA GLU A 405 -1.82 -22.19 -13.39
C GLU A 405 -3.15 -22.22 -12.64
N LYS A 406 -3.18 -22.77 -11.41
CA LYS A 406 -4.35 -22.79 -10.54
C LYS A 406 -4.81 -21.39 -10.13
N GLU A 407 -3.89 -20.50 -9.82
CA GLU A 407 -4.18 -19.10 -9.49
C GLU A 407 -4.81 -18.36 -10.67
N PHE A 408 -4.22 -18.47 -11.86
CA PHE A 408 -4.76 -17.86 -13.07
C PHE A 408 -6.14 -18.46 -13.45
N TYR A 409 -6.32 -19.76 -13.27
CA TYR A 409 -7.63 -20.38 -13.46
C TYR A 409 -8.69 -19.77 -12.55
N ASN A 410 -8.37 -19.57 -11.26
CA ASN A 410 -9.30 -18.98 -10.30
C ASN A 410 -9.61 -17.52 -10.64
N PHE A 411 -8.63 -16.72 -11.06
CA PHE A 411 -8.85 -15.33 -11.49
C PHE A 411 -9.70 -15.25 -12.75
N ASN A 412 -9.39 -16.05 -13.77
CA ASN A 412 -10.15 -16.05 -15.00
C ASN A 412 -11.60 -16.48 -14.78
N LYS A 413 -11.86 -17.45 -13.90
CA LYS A 413 -13.22 -17.85 -13.55
C LYS A 413 -14.04 -16.69 -12.94
N ILE A 414 -13.42 -15.80 -12.18
CA ILE A 414 -14.07 -14.59 -11.65
C ILE A 414 -14.28 -13.57 -12.78
N VAL A 415 -13.30 -13.41 -13.66
CA VAL A 415 -13.36 -12.47 -14.78
C VAL A 415 -14.43 -12.90 -15.81
N GLU A 416 -14.64 -14.21 -16.00
CA GLU A 416 -15.72 -14.75 -16.85
C GLU A 416 -17.14 -14.34 -16.35
N GLU A 417 -17.28 -13.94 -15.09
CA GLU A 417 -18.53 -13.37 -14.57
C GLU A 417 -18.83 -11.97 -15.16
N VAL A 418 -17.83 -11.29 -15.71
CA VAL A 418 -18.01 -10.07 -16.51
C VAL A 418 -18.61 -10.47 -17.86
N LYS A 419 -19.84 -10.06 -18.13
CA LYS A 419 -20.61 -10.45 -19.33
C LYS A 419 -20.06 -9.90 -20.65
N ASP A 420 -19.11 -8.97 -20.59
CA ASP A 420 -18.55 -8.26 -21.74
C ASP A 420 -17.15 -8.80 -22.06
N GLU A 421 -17.02 -9.57 -23.13
CA GLU A 421 -15.75 -10.15 -23.57
C GLU A 421 -14.68 -9.09 -23.89
N ASP A 422 -15.06 -7.93 -24.37
CA ASP A 422 -14.12 -6.84 -24.65
C ASP A 422 -13.54 -6.25 -23.36
N LYS A 423 -14.32 -6.24 -22.27
CA LYS A 423 -13.81 -5.85 -20.95
C LYS A 423 -12.85 -6.91 -20.39
N GLN A 424 -13.12 -8.19 -20.61
CA GLN A 424 -12.21 -9.27 -20.18
C GLN A 424 -10.84 -9.15 -20.86
N LYS A 425 -10.79 -8.78 -22.13
CA LYS A 425 -9.55 -8.59 -22.91
C LYS A 425 -8.69 -7.42 -22.43
N LYS A 426 -9.23 -6.53 -21.57
CA LYS A 426 -8.51 -5.38 -21.01
C LYS A 426 -7.64 -5.75 -19.81
N LEU A 427 -7.76 -6.95 -19.25
CA LEU A 427 -7.00 -7.42 -18.11
C LEU A 427 -5.68 -8.05 -18.56
N PHE A 428 -4.57 -7.56 -17.95
CA PHE A 428 -3.24 -8.11 -18.10
C PHE A 428 -2.60 -8.37 -16.75
N TYR A 429 -1.66 -9.31 -16.71
CA TYR A 429 -0.92 -9.66 -15.51
C TYR A 429 0.56 -9.30 -15.65
N VAL A 430 1.13 -8.81 -14.53
CA VAL A 430 2.56 -8.56 -14.39
C VAL A 430 3.04 -9.34 -13.15
N LEU A 431 4.07 -10.16 -13.33
CA LEU A 431 4.60 -11.03 -12.27
C LEU A 431 5.63 -10.29 -11.43
N HIS A 432 5.35 -10.17 -10.13
CA HIS A 432 6.22 -9.50 -9.16
C HIS A 432 7.20 -10.43 -8.49
N PHE A 433 8.49 -10.13 -8.55
CA PHE A 433 9.49 -10.75 -7.69
C PHE A 433 9.56 -9.99 -6.36
N PRO A 434 9.25 -10.61 -5.20
CA PRO A 434 9.40 -9.94 -3.92
C PRO A 434 10.88 -9.76 -3.58
N LYS A 435 11.27 -8.54 -3.21
CA LYS A 435 12.57 -8.24 -2.63
C LYS A 435 12.63 -8.83 -1.23
N ILE A 436 13.55 -9.77 -1.00
CA ILE A 436 13.67 -10.53 0.24
C ILE A 436 14.96 -10.11 0.94
N LYS A 437 14.85 -9.76 2.21
CA LYS A 437 16.03 -9.51 3.05
C LYS A 437 16.71 -10.82 3.40
N ASP A 438 17.98 -10.93 3.05
CA ASP A 438 18.82 -12.03 3.51
C ASP A 438 19.21 -11.79 4.98
N LYS A 439 18.64 -12.59 5.89
CA LYS A 439 18.86 -12.42 7.33
C LYS A 439 20.16 -13.08 7.78
N ASP A 440 20.55 -14.16 7.14
CA ASP A 440 21.64 -15.00 7.57
C ASP A 440 22.82 -14.92 6.58
N PHE A 441 24.01 -14.80 7.13
CA PHE A 441 25.23 -14.92 6.35
C PHE A 441 25.51 -16.40 6.09
N CYS A 442 25.54 -16.79 4.81
CA CYS A 442 25.96 -18.13 4.42
C CYS A 442 27.45 -18.09 4.10
N LEU A 443 28.26 -18.71 4.94
CA LEU A 443 29.73 -18.75 4.76
C LEU A 443 30.10 -19.31 3.39
N GLY A 444 30.97 -18.63 2.67
CA GLY A 444 31.43 -19.02 1.34
C GLY A 444 30.42 -18.81 0.22
N MET A 445 29.22 -18.25 0.53
CA MET A 445 28.20 -17.87 -0.46
C MET A 445 28.25 -16.38 -0.75
N PRO A 446 27.82 -15.96 -1.96
CA PRO A 446 27.83 -14.55 -2.31
C PRO A 446 26.81 -13.75 -1.47
N ARG A 447 26.96 -12.42 -1.42
CA ARG A 447 26.01 -11.50 -0.81
C ARG A 447 24.61 -11.73 -1.37
N ASN A 448 23.59 -11.77 -0.49
CA ASN A 448 22.18 -12.01 -0.83
C ASN A 448 21.91 -13.40 -1.47
N TYR A 449 22.62 -14.43 -1.05
CA TYR A 449 22.52 -15.77 -1.62
C TYR A 449 21.10 -16.35 -1.61
N ASN A 450 20.41 -16.31 -0.45
CA ASN A 450 19.05 -16.85 -0.34
C ASN A 450 18.05 -16.07 -1.21
N ALA A 451 18.21 -14.75 -1.30
CA ALA A 451 17.40 -13.93 -2.18
C ALA A 451 17.64 -14.25 -3.67
N ARG A 452 18.90 -14.49 -4.06
CA ARG A 452 19.26 -14.95 -5.42
C ARG A 452 18.65 -16.31 -5.74
N CYS A 453 18.73 -17.28 -4.83
CA CYS A 453 18.13 -18.61 -4.98
C CYS A 453 16.61 -18.54 -5.12
N ALA A 454 15.94 -17.73 -4.28
CA ALA A 454 14.50 -17.54 -4.35
C ALA A 454 14.06 -16.89 -5.67
N ALA A 455 14.80 -15.90 -6.13
CA ALA A 455 14.55 -15.22 -7.40
C ALA A 455 14.75 -16.17 -8.60
N GLU A 456 15.78 -17.01 -8.58
CA GLU A 456 16.03 -18.02 -9.60
C GLU A 456 14.92 -19.10 -9.61
N ALA A 457 14.48 -19.56 -8.45
CA ALA A 457 13.37 -20.51 -8.35
C ALA A 457 12.07 -19.92 -8.93
N GLY A 458 11.76 -18.66 -8.63
CA GLY A 458 10.63 -17.94 -9.24
C GLY A 458 10.76 -17.84 -10.76
N MET A 459 11.93 -17.52 -11.27
CA MET A 459 12.21 -17.47 -12.71
C MET A 459 11.98 -18.84 -13.37
N ARG A 460 12.50 -19.93 -12.79
CA ARG A 460 12.30 -21.29 -13.30
C ARG A 460 10.82 -21.68 -13.32
N SER A 461 10.05 -21.29 -12.29
CA SER A 461 8.60 -21.49 -12.24
C SER A 461 7.89 -20.75 -13.38
N ILE A 462 8.28 -19.50 -13.67
CA ILE A 462 7.72 -18.70 -14.78
C ILE A 462 8.05 -19.34 -16.14
N VAL A 463 9.30 -19.78 -16.35
CA VAL A 463 9.69 -20.44 -17.61
C VAL A 463 8.88 -21.72 -17.81
N ALA A 464 8.82 -22.58 -16.79
CA ALA A 464 8.02 -23.80 -16.83
C ALA A 464 6.55 -23.55 -17.06
N PHE A 465 6.00 -22.44 -16.54
CA PHE A 465 4.61 -22.03 -16.80
C PHE A 465 4.40 -21.68 -18.29
N PHE A 466 5.32 -20.96 -18.90
CA PHE A 466 5.21 -20.62 -20.33
C PHE A 466 5.47 -21.80 -21.27
N GLU A 467 6.21 -22.82 -20.83
CA GLU A 467 6.45 -24.05 -21.60
C GLU A 467 5.25 -25.03 -21.53
N ARG A 468 4.38 -24.88 -20.53
CA ARG A 468 3.13 -25.65 -20.45
C ARG A 468 2.05 -25.05 -21.35
N ASP A 469 0.95 -25.77 -21.55
CA ASP A 469 -0.07 -25.38 -22.50
C ASP A 469 -0.76 -24.04 -22.15
N ALA A 470 -0.87 -23.22 -23.15
CA ALA A 470 -0.83 -21.77 -23.16
C ALA A 470 -2.17 -21.06 -22.91
N LYS A 471 -3.22 -21.69 -22.36
CA LYS A 471 -4.54 -21.01 -22.19
C LYS A 471 -4.46 -19.72 -21.34
N PHE A 472 -3.51 -19.66 -20.40
CA PHE A 472 -3.36 -18.52 -19.48
C PHE A 472 -2.15 -17.64 -19.79
N ASN A 473 -1.27 -18.07 -20.71
CA ASN A 473 -0.04 -17.36 -21.03
C ASN A 473 -0.30 -15.99 -21.66
N ASP A 474 -1.38 -15.88 -22.44
CA ASP A 474 -1.71 -14.68 -23.21
C ASP A 474 -1.99 -13.46 -22.31
N GLY A 475 -2.46 -13.66 -21.07
CA GLY A 475 -2.71 -12.59 -20.13
C GLY A 475 -1.45 -12.02 -19.47
N VAL A 476 -0.33 -12.76 -19.40
CA VAL A 476 0.89 -12.31 -18.71
C VAL A 476 1.74 -11.49 -19.65
N ARG A 477 1.94 -10.20 -19.36
CA ARG A 477 2.62 -9.23 -20.25
C ARG A 477 3.99 -8.78 -19.77
N GLY A 478 4.30 -8.91 -18.47
CA GLY A 478 5.55 -8.39 -17.97
C GLY A 478 5.98 -8.95 -16.62
N ILE A 479 7.13 -8.47 -16.20
CA ILE A 479 7.75 -8.75 -14.89
C ILE A 479 8.02 -7.44 -14.15
N ASP A 480 8.04 -7.53 -12.83
CA ASP A 480 8.31 -6.41 -11.94
C ASP A 480 8.97 -6.92 -10.63
N THR A 481 9.38 -6.02 -9.76
CA THR A 481 9.80 -6.32 -8.37
C THR A 481 8.93 -5.58 -7.39
N CYS A 482 8.72 -6.13 -6.20
CA CYS A 482 7.96 -5.49 -5.12
C CYS A 482 8.67 -5.61 -3.77
N ALA A 483 8.08 -5.04 -2.73
CA ALA A 483 8.60 -4.93 -1.37
C ALA A 483 9.74 -3.91 -1.22
N SER A 484 10.34 -3.82 -0.01
CA SER A 484 11.32 -2.78 0.34
C SER A 484 12.58 -2.84 -0.51
N GLU A 485 13.00 -1.71 -1.03
CA GLU A 485 14.25 -1.57 -1.77
C GLU A 485 15.48 -1.70 -0.86
N LEU A 486 15.32 -1.40 0.43
CA LEU A 486 16.38 -1.52 1.44
C LEU A 486 16.71 -2.99 1.76
N ASP A 487 15.80 -3.91 1.47
CA ASP A 487 15.98 -5.33 1.73
C ASP A 487 16.87 -6.02 0.68
N CYS A 488 16.85 -5.54 -0.57
CA CYS A 488 17.55 -6.21 -1.66
C CYS A 488 17.85 -5.27 -2.84
N ARG A 489 19.11 -5.24 -3.26
CA ARG A 489 19.57 -4.39 -4.38
C ARG A 489 19.24 -5.00 -5.75
N PRO A 490 19.18 -4.19 -6.84
CA PRO A 490 18.90 -4.64 -8.20
C PRO A 490 19.85 -5.72 -8.72
N GLU A 491 21.08 -5.78 -8.24
CA GLU A 491 22.07 -6.78 -8.64
C GLU A 491 21.60 -8.24 -8.44
N VAL A 492 20.68 -8.47 -7.49
CA VAL A 492 20.14 -9.80 -7.20
C VAL A 492 19.25 -10.30 -8.35
N TYR A 493 18.51 -9.41 -8.98
CA TYR A 493 17.56 -9.73 -10.05
C TYR A 493 18.13 -9.53 -11.46
N ALA A 494 19.35 -9.05 -11.57
CA ALA A 494 19.97 -8.61 -12.81
C ALA A 494 19.93 -9.68 -13.91
N GLN A 495 20.43 -10.87 -13.62
CA GLN A 495 20.48 -11.99 -14.56
C GLN A 495 19.08 -12.44 -14.98
N ILE A 496 18.18 -12.55 -14.02
CA ILE A 496 16.79 -13.00 -14.22
C ILE A 496 16.04 -12.06 -15.16
N TYR A 497 16.18 -10.75 -14.95
CA TYR A 497 15.56 -9.75 -15.79
C TYR A 497 16.05 -9.82 -17.23
N ARG A 498 17.37 -9.88 -17.44
CA ARG A 498 17.96 -10.03 -18.78
C ARG A 498 17.50 -11.31 -19.47
N TYR A 499 17.42 -12.43 -18.75
CA TYR A 499 16.95 -13.69 -19.30
C TYR A 499 15.45 -13.64 -19.64
N LEU A 500 14.59 -13.25 -18.69
CA LEU A 500 13.14 -13.25 -18.89
C LEU A 500 12.69 -12.24 -19.96
N SER A 501 13.38 -11.10 -20.08
CA SER A 501 13.08 -10.11 -21.12
C SER A 501 13.39 -10.60 -22.55
N ASP A 502 14.21 -11.65 -22.68
CA ASP A 502 14.59 -12.21 -23.99
C ASP A 502 13.87 -13.51 -24.34
N ILE A 503 13.04 -14.03 -23.42
CA ILE A 503 12.19 -15.19 -23.69
C ILE A 503 11.13 -14.81 -24.73
N ILE A 504 11.00 -15.64 -25.74
CA ILE A 504 9.96 -15.52 -26.75
C ILE A 504 8.78 -16.39 -26.34
N ILE A 505 7.64 -15.77 -26.14
CA ILE A 505 6.36 -16.42 -25.83
C ILE A 505 5.53 -16.47 -27.10
N GLN A 506 4.94 -17.64 -27.40
CA GLN A 506 4.01 -17.79 -28.51
C GLN A 506 2.58 -17.56 -28.03
N ASP A 507 1.93 -16.53 -28.54
CA ASP A 507 0.51 -16.29 -28.33
C ASP A 507 -0.30 -17.21 -29.25
N LYS A 508 -0.97 -18.23 -28.72
CA LYS A 508 -1.75 -19.20 -29.50
C LYS A 508 -3.14 -18.69 -29.90
N ASN A 509 -3.65 -17.66 -29.22
CA ASN A 509 -5.01 -17.13 -29.43
C ASN A 509 -4.98 -15.67 -29.91
N GLY A 510 -4.39 -15.39 -31.07
CA GLY A 510 -4.44 -14.10 -31.75
C GLY A 510 -4.89 -12.92 -30.88
N GLY A 511 -4.04 -12.43 -29.97
CA GLY A 511 -4.39 -11.28 -29.11
C GLY A 511 -4.59 -10.04 -29.95
N LEU A 512 -5.55 -9.22 -29.63
CA LEU A 512 -5.92 -7.83 -29.99
C LEU A 512 -5.38 -7.16 -31.29
N LEU A 513 -4.51 -7.80 -32.06
CA LEU A 513 -4.03 -7.34 -33.36
C LEU A 513 -4.24 -8.46 -34.35
N GLU A 514 -5.08 -8.20 -35.33
CA GLU A 514 -5.40 -9.11 -36.43
C GLU A 514 -4.14 -9.63 -37.13
N GLY A 515 -3.94 -10.95 -37.14
CA GLY A 515 -3.00 -11.62 -38.03
C GLY A 515 -1.85 -12.42 -37.41
N GLY A 516 -2.06 -13.73 -37.20
CA GLY A 516 -1.00 -14.73 -37.11
C GLY A 516 -0.33 -14.94 -35.77
N ASP A 517 0.35 -16.09 -35.57
CA ASP A 517 1.18 -16.43 -34.44
C ASP A 517 2.16 -15.31 -34.09
N GLN A 518 1.79 -14.44 -33.14
CA GLN A 518 2.65 -13.35 -32.75
C GLN A 518 3.59 -13.80 -31.61
N LYS A 519 4.85 -13.81 -31.93
CA LYS A 519 5.93 -13.95 -30.95
C LYS A 519 6.09 -12.66 -30.18
N ARG A 520 5.93 -12.69 -28.86
CA ARG A 520 6.15 -11.53 -27.99
C ARG A 520 7.21 -11.79 -26.93
N LYS A 521 7.77 -10.71 -26.38
CA LYS A 521 8.68 -10.74 -25.23
C LYS A 521 7.97 -10.12 -24.00
N LEU A 522 8.38 -10.56 -22.80
CA LEU A 522 7.94 -9.94 -21.55
C LEU A 522 8.45 -8.50 -21.48
N LYS A 523 7.60 -7.59 -21.04
CA LYS A 523 7.97 -6.21 -20.75
C LYS A 523 8.50 -6.10 -19.34
N MET A 524 9.39 -5.13 -19.10
CA MET A 524 10.07 -4.95 -17.82
C MET A 524 9.56 -3.72 -17.11
N THR A 525 9.20 -3.89 -15.86
CA THR A 525 9.05 -2.83 -14.86
C THR A 525 9.91 -3.18 -13.66
N TYR A 526 10.42 -2.20 -12.95
CA TYR A 526 11.20 -2.40 -11.72
C TYR A 526 10.91 -1.27 -10.74
N HIS A 527 10.55 -1.58 -9.48
CA HIS A 527 10.40 -0.59 -8.42
C HIS A 527 11.78 -0.14 -7.94
N ALA A 528 12.11 1.13 -8.17
CA ALA A 528 13.37 1.75 -7.73
C ALA A 528 13.23 3.24 -7.47
N GLY A 529 13.91 3.70 -6.42
CA GLY A 529 13.90 5.12 -6.03
C GLY A 529 12.63 5.57 -5.32
N GLU A 530 11.87 4.66 -4.70
CA GLU A 530 10.74 4.95 -3.83
C GLU A 530 11.11 4.88 -2.35
N ASP A 531 11.89 3.85 -1.95
CA ASP A 531 12.26 3.54 -0.58
C ASP A 531 13.79 3.60 -0.45
N PHE A 532 14.29 4.71 0.08
CA PHE A 532 15.73 4.98 0.22
C PHE A 532 16.03 5.77 1.49
N LEU A 533 17.23 5.63 2.01
CA LEU A 533 17.70 6.36 3.20
C LEU A 533 18.36 7.69 2.84
N ASP A 534 18.92 7.78 1.62
CA ASP A 534 19.50 8.99 1.03
C ASP A 534 19.08 9.14 -0.43
N LEU A 535 19.00 10.39 -0.92
CA LEU A 535 18.66 10.66 -2.32
C LEU A 535 19.66 10.06 -3.29
N THR A 536 20.96 10.12 -2.95
CA THR A 536 22.01 9.54 -3.78
C THR A 536 21.86 8.04 -3.90
N ASP A 537 21.52 7.34 -2.81
CA ASP A 537 21.23 5.91 -2.81
C ASP A 537 20.03 5.54 -3.70
N GLY A 538 18.96 6.34 -3.61
CA GLY A 538 17.79 6.17 -4.48
C GLY A 538 18.11 6.37 -5.96
N LEU A 539 18.90 7.39 -6.31
CA LEU A 539 19.34 7.65 -7.69
C LEU A 539 20.27 6.54 -8.20
N ARG A 540 21.18 6.06 -7.37
CA ARG A 540 22.07 4.95 -7.70
C ARG A 540 21.27 3.66 -7.91
N ALA A 541 20.25 3.38 -7.10
CA ALA A 541 19.36 2.22 -7.30
C ALA A 541 18.67 2.28 -8.68
N ILE A 542 18.21 3.44 -9.09
CA ILE A 542 17.63 3.64 -10.43
C ILE A 542 18.67 3.36 -11.54
N ASP A 543 19.90 3.88 -11.41
CA ASP A 543 20.99 3.61 -12.38
C ASP A 543 21.38 2.12 -12.40
N GLU A 544 21.37 1.45 -11.24
CA GLU A 544 21.60 0.00 -11.13
C GLU A 544 20.55 -0.81 -11.90
N VAL A 545 19.30 -0.45 -11.81
CA VAL A 545 18.23 -1.14 -12.56
C VAL A 545 18.46 -1.03 -14.06
N ILE A 546 18.78 0.14 -14.56
CA ILE A 546 19.04 0.35 -15.99
C ILE A 546 20.26 -0.48 -16.43
N ARG A 547 21.35 -0.39 -15.66
CA ARG A 547 22.63 -1.04 -16.03
C ARG A 547 22.63 -2.54 -15.83
N PHE A 548 22.13 -3.00 -14.68
CA PHE A 548 22.28 -4.40 -14.29
C PHE A 548 21.14 -5.26 -14.82
N CYS A 549 19.90 -4.78 -14.73
CA CYS A 549 18.73 -5.50 -15.25
C CYS A 549 18.52 -5.33 -16.76
N GLY A 550 19.22 -4.37 -17.39
CA GLY A 550 19.16 -4.16 -18.84
C GLY A 550 17.87 -3.46 -19.30
N LEU A 551 17.33 -2.54 -18.48
CA LEU A 551 16.17 -1.77 -18.91
C LEU A 551 16.51 -0.91 -20.13
N HIS A 552 15.58 -0.90 -21.07
CA HIS A 552 15.74 -0.23 -22.37
C HIS A 552 14.40 0.39 -22.82
N ARG A 553 14.37 0.94 -24.01
CA ARG A 553 13.19 1.59 -24.58
C ARG A 553 11.92 0.74 -24.43
N GLY A 554 10.87 1.32 -23.85
CA GLY A 554 9.60 0.67 -23.55
C GLY A 554 9.57 -0.07 -22.22
N SER A 555 10.67 -0.07 -21.44
CA SER A 555 10.67 -0.49 -20.03
C SER A 555 10.15 0.63 -19.14
N ARG A 556 9.80 0.29 -17.89
CA ARG A 556 9.27 1.24 -16.91
C ARG A 556 10.04 1.14 -15.58
N ILE A 557 10.10 2.24 -14.84
CA ILE A 557 10.54 2.25 -13.44
C ILE A 557 9.36 2.66 -12.57
N GLY A 558 9.09 1.84 -11.55
CA GLY A 558 8.06 2.12 -10.56
C GLY A 558 8.51 3.25 -9.63
N HIS A 559 7.69 4.27 -9.51
CA HIS A 559 7.80 5.47 -8.67
C HIS A 559 8.93 6.43 -9.01
N ALA A 560 10.19 6.00 -9.03
CA ALA A 560 11.37 6.85 -9.29
C ALA A 560 11.39 8.19 -8.53
N LEU A 561 10.90 8.21 -7.28
CA LEU A 561 10.74 9.47 -6.51
C LEU A 561 12.07 10.19 -6.30
N ALA A 562 13.15 9.43 -6.03
CA ALA A 562 14.48 9.99 -5.87
C ALA A 562 14.92 10.86 -7.07
N LEU A 563 14.42 10.56 -8.26
CA LEU A 563 14.75 11.28 -9.49
C LEU A 563 14.15 12.68 -9.56
N GLY A 564 13.06 12.96 -8.83
CA GLY A 564 12.33 14.21 -8.97
C GLY A 564 12.02 14.95 -7.67
N LEU A 565 12.33 14.39 -6.49
CA LEU A 565 12.22 15.11 -5.23
C LEU A 565 13.19 16.29 -5.19
N ASP A 566 12.76 17.36 -4.53
CA ASP A 566 13.62 18.52 -4.26
C ASP A 566 14.68 18.17 -3.20
N PRO A 567 15.99 18.17 -3.51
CA PRO A 567 17.03 17.77 -2.57
C PRO A 567 17.12 18.68 -1.34
N TYR A 568 16.88 19.98 -1.51
CA TYR A 568 16.95 20.95 -0.40
C TYR A 568 15.84 20.66 0.61
N LYS A 569 14.60 20.51 0.17
CA LYS A 569 13.47 20.17 1.05
C LYS A 569 13.65 18.81 1.70
N TYR A 570 14.20 17.83 0.97
CA TYR A 570 14.45 16.50 1.49
C TYR A 570 15.44 16.53 2.66
N TYR A 571 16.60 17.21 2.49
CA TYR A 571 17.61 17.28 3.54
C TYR A 571 17.21 18.21 4.68
N GLU A 572 16.52 19.31 4.40
CA GLU A 572 15.96 20.20 5.42
C GLU A 572 15.03 19.43 6.38
N CYS A 573 14.15 18.58 5.84
CA CYS A 573 13.29 17.71 6.65
C CYS A 573 14.05 16.70 7.52
N LYS A 574 15.30 16.38 7.17
CA LYS A 574 16.19 15.48 7.89
C LYS A 574 17.25 16.22 8.72
N ASN A 575 17.09 17.53 8.91
CA ASN A 575 18.07 18.37 9.61
C ASN A 575 19.49 18.25 9.04
N TRP A 576 19.60 18.06 7.72
CA TRP A 576 20.86 17.94 6.98
C TRP A 576 21.76 16.79 7.45
N GLU A 577 21.18 15.74 8.01
CA GLU A 577 21.88 14.54 8.44
C GLU A 577 21.13 13.28 8.02
N VAL A 578 21.86 12.32 7.44
CA VAL A 578 21.34 11.00 7.05
C VAL A 578 22.09 9.89 7.77
N ILE A 579 21.41 8.77 7.99
CA ILE A 579 21.97 7.60 8.68
C ILE A 579 21.95 6.44 7.69
N LEU A 580 23.14 5.95 7.33
CA LEU A 580 23.36 4.91 6.32
C LEU A 580 24.24 3.79 6.87
N THR A 581 24.36 2.69 6.13
CA THR A 581 25.47 1.77 6.34
C THR A 581 26.74 2.33 5.66
N LYS A 582 27.92 1.99 6.18
CA LYS A 582 29.20 2.41 5.60
C LYS A 582 29.35 1.97 4.14
N GLN A 583 28.86 0.77 3.81
CA GLN A 583 28.89 0.26 2.43
C GLN A 583 28.03 1.10 1.48
N ILE A 584 26.82 1.46 1.90
CA ILE A 584 25.92 2.30 1.08
C ILE A 584 26.56 3.68 0.85
N LEU A 585 27.08 4.31 1.91
CA LEU A 585 27.72 5.61 1.79
C LEU A 585 28.95 5.57 0.89
N LEU A 586 29.80 4.54 1.02
CA LEU A 586 30.97 4.36 0.17
C LEU A 586 30.59 4.23 -1.33
N ASP A 587 29.57 3.43 -1.60
CA ASP A 587 29.03 3.27 -2.95
C ASP A 587 28.45 4.60 -3.50
N ASP A 588 27.70 5.32 -2.67
CA ASP A 588 27.10 6.62 -3.05
C ASP A 588 28.14 7.68 -3.37
N LEU A 589 29.20 7.77 -2.55
CA LEU A 589 30.29 8.69 -2.78
C LEU A 589 31.05 8.38 -4.09
N ALA A 590 31.36 7.10 -4.32
CA ALA A 590 32.00 6.68 -5.57
C ALA A 590 31.10 6.98 -6.77
N TRP A 591 29.82 6.69 -6.66
CA TRP A 591 28.85 6.90 -7.73
C TRP A 591 28.64 8.37 -8.04
N ILE A 592 28.35 9.22 -7.04
CA ILE A 592 28.03 10.64 -7.25
C ILE A 592 29.23 11.41 -7.84
N LEU A 593 30.45 11.15 -7.37
CA LEU A 593 31.66 11.78 -7.90
C LEU A 593 31.92 11.40 -9.36
N ASN A 594 31.66 10.14 -9.73
CA ASN A 594 31.80 9.71 -11.12
C ASN A 594 30.67 10.25 -12.01
N GLN A 595 29.43 10.37 -11.50
CA GLN A 595 28.34 11.05 -12.22
C GLN A 595 28.65 12.53 -12.44
N ALA A 596 29.08 13.24 -11.40
CA ALA A 596 29.51 14.64 -11.50
C ALA A 596 30.56 14.87 -12.57
N LYS A 597 31.59 14.00 -12.61
CA LYS A 597 32.62 14.02 -13.62
C LYS A 597 32.07 13.78 -15.03
N ALA A 598 31.17 12.81 -15.18
CA ALA A 598 30.59 12.44 -16.48
C ALA A 598 29.72 13.56 -17.09
N ILE A 599 29.07 14.37 -16.26
CA ILE A 599 28.23 15.50 -16.71
C ILE A 599 28.96 16.83 -16.74
N GLY A 600 30.26 16.86 -16.37
CA GLY A 600 31.04 18.09 -16.31
C GLY A 600 30.67 19.07 -15.18
N CYS A 601 29.90 18.62 -14.18
CA CYS A 601 29.47 19.37 -13.02
C CYS A 601 30.23 18.97 -11.75
N MET A 602 31.55 19.08 -11.79
CA MET A 602 32.36 18.80 -10.61
C MET A 602 32.02 19.77 -9.46
N PRO A 603 31.89 19.26 -8.23
CA PRO A 603 31.70 20.11 -7.07
C PRO A 603 32.88 21.04 -6.88
N ASP A 604 32.67 22.14 -6.15
CA ASP A 604 33.76 23.03 -5.77
C ASP A 604 34.88 22.31 -4.99
N TYR A 605 36.02 22.92 -4.88
CA TYR A 605 37.20 22.26 -4.29
C TYR A 605 36.94 21.75 -2.88
N GLU A 606 36.25 22.54 -2.05
CA GLU A 606 35.98 22.18 -0.65
C GLU A 606 35.07 20.94 -0.54
N LEU A 607 33.93 20.95 -1.24
CA LEU A 607 33.01 19.81 -1.27
C LEU A 607 33.70 18.57 -1.88
N LYS A 608 34.44 18.74 -2.96
CA LYS A 608 35.16 17.66 -3.59
C LYS A 608 36.13 16.99 -2.62
N MET A 609 37.00 17.75 -1.95
CA MET A 609 37.95 17.24 -0.97
C MET A 609 37.26 16.55 0.19
N LYS A 610 36.15 17.09 0.67
CA LYS A 610 35.35 16.48 1.73
C LYS A 610 34.83 15.09 1.30
N LEU A 611 34.23 14.97 0.12
CA LEU A 611 33.67 13.71 -0.38
C LEU A 611 34.76 12.68 -0.70
N GLU A 612 35.88 13.09 -1.30
CA GLU A 612 37.02 12.23 -1.59
C GLU A 612 37.68 11.69 -0.30
N SER A 613 37.89 12.58 0.68
CA SER A 613 38.43 12.19 2.00
C SER A 613 37.51 11.20 2.71
N GLN A 614 36.19 11.47 2.70
CA GLN A 614 35.21 10.56 3.29
C GLN A 614 35.20 9.19 2.59
N PHE A 615 35.31 9.17 1.25
CA PHE A 615 35.44 7.93 0.48
C PHE A 615 36.67 7.14 0.92
N HIS A 616 37.86 7.76 0.96
CA HIS A 616 39.10 7.07 1.33
C HIS A 616 39.06 6.53 2.77
N ASN A 617 38.52 7.30 3.72
CA ASN A 617 38.36 6.84 5.10
C ASN A 617 37.49 5.59 5.18
N LEU A 618 36.31 5.61 4.52
CA LEU A 618 35.41 4.46 4.49
C LEU A 618 36.00 3.26 3.75
N TYR A 619 36.69 3.51 2.64
CA TYR A 619 37.37 2.46 1.90
C TYR A 619 38.43 1.75 2.76
N ASN A 620 39.27 2.51 3.45
CA ASN A 620 40.31 1.96 4.32
C ASN A 620 39.68 1.16 5.48
N GLU A 621 38.64 1.69 6.13
CA GLU A 621 37.95 0.97 7.21
C GLU A 621 37.35 -0.37 6.75
N ILE A 622 36.80 -0.44 5.54
CA ILE A 622 36.08 -1.62 5.05
C ILE A 622 37.01 -2.60 4.33
N TYR A 623 37.92 -2.11 3.49
CA TYR A 623 38.63 -2.93 2.50
C TYR A 623 40.13 -3.06 2.72
N GLU A 624 40.83 -2.06 3.30
CA GLU A 624 42.30 -1.99 3.28
C GLU A 624 43.01 -3.25 3.77
N ASN A 625 42.55 -3.80 4.91
CA ASN A 625 43.15 -5.03 5.47
C ASN A 625 42.55 -6.34 4.92
N ASN A 626 41.65 -6.25 3.96
CA ASN A 626 40.84 -7.39 3.49
C ASN A 626 41.05 -7.70 2.01
N ILE A 627 41.85 -6.90 1.31
CA ILE A 627 42.14 -7.09 -0.12
C ILE A 627 43.64 -6.98 -0.37
N ILE A 628 44.17 -7.93 -1.15
CA ILE A 628 45.50 -7.82 -1.71
C ILE A 628 45.38 -6.98 -2.99
N SER A 629 45.81 -5.72 -2.93
CA SER A 629 45.92 -4.85 -4.08
C SER A 629 47.37 -4.53 -4.38
N GLU A 630 47.75 -4.57 -5.65
CA GLU A 630 49.09 -4.24 -6.13
C GLU A 630 49.37 -2.72 -6.12
N TYR A 631 48.31 -1.88 -5.95
CA TYR A 631 48.42 -0.44 -5.87
C TYR A 631 47.24 0.16 -5.05
N GLN A 632 47.36 1.44 -4.70
CA GLN A 632 46.31 2.14 -4.00
C GLN A 632 45.06 2.26 -4.90
N VAL A 633 43.92 1.76 -4.41
CA VAL A 633 42.63 1.75 -5.14
C VAL A 633 42.11 3.16 -5.26
N SER A 634 41.86 3.59 -6.48
CA SER A 634 41.23 4.90 -6.76
C SER A 634 39.69 4.81 -6.68
N ILE A 635 39.04 5.96 -6.52
CA ILE A 635 37.58 6.10 -6.58
C ILE A 635 37.04 5.53 -7.90
N ARG A 636 37.78 5.72 -9.00
CA ARG A 636 37.42 5.19 -10.31
C ARG A 636 37.47 3.64 -10.35
N ASP A 637 38.52 3.04 -9.78
CA ASP A 637 38.65 1.54 -9.74
C ASP A 637 37.48 0.97 -8.92
N TYR A 638 37.17 1.58 -7.79
CA TYR A 638 36.04 1.16 -6.97
C TYR A 638 34.70 1.29 -7.74
N TYR A 639 34.46 2.43 -8.42
CA TYR A 639 33.28 2.62 -9.26
C TYR A 639 33.23 1.61 -10.42
N CYS A 640 34.36 1.26 -11.01
CA CYS A 640 34.44 0.20 -12.02
C CYS A 640 34.07 -1.18 -11.45
N SER A 641 34.48 -1.48 -10.21
CA SER A 641 34.06 -2.70 -9.51
C SER A 641 32.54 -2.71 -9.24
N TRP A 642 31.97 -1.56 -8.84
CA TRP A 642 30.51 -1.42 -8.68
C TRP A 642 29.77 -1.72 -10.00
N LYS A 643 30.27 -1.28 -11.16
CA LYS A 643 29.65 -1.60 -12.46
C LYS A 643 29.55 -3.10 -12.74
N LEU A 644 30.44 -3.91 -12.18
CA LEU A 644 30.42 -5.37 -12.33
C LEU A 644 29.30 -6.05 -11.54
N ARG A 645 28.67 -5.39 -10.55
CA ARG A 645 27.65 -6.02 -9.69
C ARG A 645 26.44 -6.57 -10.45
N GLY A 646 26.23 -6.17 -11.69
CA GLY A 646 25.26 -6.80 -12.58
C GLY A 646 25.64 -8.20 -13.08
N ASP A 647 26.89 -8.65 -12.87
CA ASP A 647 27.34 -10.00 -13.22
C ASP A 647 26.96 -11.00 -12.12
N ASN A 648 26.92 -12.31 -12.49
CA ASN A 648 26.74 -13.36 -11.50
C ASN A 648 28.01 -13.52 -10.67
N PRO A 649 27.95 -13.42 -9.32
CA PRO A 649 29.15 -13.59 -8.47
C PRO A 649 29.87 -14.90 -8.63
N GLU A 650 29.19 -15.99 -8.95
CA GLU A 650 29.79 -17.31 -9.13
C GLU A 650 30.82 -17.36 -10.26
N LEU A 651 30.73 -16.47 -11.25
CA LEU A 651 31.74 -16.35 -12.30
C LEU A 651 33.13 -15.98 -11.75
N TYR A 652 33.17 -15.20 -10.69
CA TYR A 652 34.38 -14.65 -10.10
C TYR A 652 35.12 -15.66 -9.15
N ARG A 653 34.51 -16.84 -8.94
CA ARG A 653 35.14 -17.98 -8.24
C ARG A 653 35.92 -18.87 -9.19
N LEU A 654 35.73 -18.73 -10.50
CA LEU A 654 36.42 -19.49 -11.51
C LEU A 654 37.89 -19.08 -11.58
N SER A 655 38.72 -20.00 -12.06
CA SER A 655 40.10 -19.66 -12.43
C SER A 655 40.07 -18.55 -13.51
N GLU A 656 41.14 -17.73 -13.54
CA GLU A 656 41.23 -16.65 -14.52
C GLU A 656 41.09 -17.15 -15.97
N LYS A 657 41.70 -18.32 -16.24
CA LYS A 657 41.61 -18.96 -17.56
C LYS A 657 40.15 -19.32 -17.93
N GLU A 658 39.43 -19.94 -17.02
CA GLU A 658 38.03 -20.32 -17.25
C GLU A 658 37.12 -19.08 -17.36
N PHE A 659 37.33 -18.08 -16.51
CA PHE A 659 36.61 -16.82 -16.56
C PHE A 659 36.78 -16.14 -17.93
N LEU A 660 38.00 -15.95 -18.37
CA LEU A 660 38.31 -15.33 -19.67
C LEU A 660 37.80 -16.17 -20.86
N GLN A 661 37.81 -17.50 -20.74
CA GLN A 661 37.26 -18.39 -21.76
C GLN A 661 35.72 -18.26 -21.85
N LYS A 662 35.03 -18.25 -20.73
CA LYS A 662 33.56 -18.02 -20.70
C LYS A 662 33.18 -16.63 -21.26
N MET A 663 33.94 -15.61 -20.91
CA MET A 663 33.71 -14.25 -21.40
C MET A 663 33.93 -14.16 -22.92
N LYS A 664 34.95 -14.85 -23.47
CA LYS A 664 35.31 -14.77 -24.89
C LYS A 664 34.39 -15.63 -25.79
N TYR A 665 33.93 -16.77 -25.27
CA TYR A 665 33.15 -17.75 -26.06
C TYR A 665 31.90 -18.22 -25.30
N PRO A 666 30.97 -17.31 -24.96
CA PRO A 666 29.79 -17.66 -24.16
C PRO A 666 28.91 -18.72 -24.85
N GLU A 667 28.81 -18.68 -26.18
CA GLU A 667 28.01 -19.62 -26.98
C GLU A 667 28.47 -21.07 -26.86
N ARG A 668 29.79 -21.28 -26.63
CA ARG A 668 30.41 -22.63 -26.58
C ARG A 668 30.52 -23.17 -25.15
N THR A 669 30.54 -22.28 -24.16
CA THR A 669 30.92 -22.61 -22.77
C THR A 669 29.78 -22.50 -21.78
N MET A 670 28.64 -21.95 -22.22
CA MET A 670 27.52 -21.60 -21.34
C MET A 670 26.17 -22.06 -21.92
N SER A 671 25.28 -22.56 -21.05
CA SER A 671 23.88 -22.83 -21.39
C SER A 671 23.16 -21.55 -21.75
N LYS A 672 21.94 -21.65 -22.36
CA LYS A 672 21.13 -20.49 -22.75
C LYS A 672 20.97 -19.52 -21.59
N TYR A 673 20.62 -20.01 -20.39
CA TYR A 673 20.44 -19.17 -19.19
C TYR A 673 21.77 -18.57 -18.70
N GLN A 674 22.83 -19.34 -18.70
CA GLN A 674 24.14 -18.89 -18.23
C GLN A 674 24.75 -17.75 -19.07
N ARG A 675 24.33 -17.57 -20.32
CA ARG A 675 24.80 -16.43 -21.14
C ARG A 675 24.42 -15.09 -20.56
N TYR A 676 23.33 -15.05 -19.76
CA TYR A 676 22.87 -13.84 -19.06
C TYR A 676 23.58 -13.62 -17.72
N GLU A 677 24.52 -14.46 -17.32
CA GLU A 677 25.38 -14.26 -16.13
C GLU A 677 26.27 -13.03 -16.26
N PHE A 678 26.70 -12.71 -17.48
CA PHE A 678 27.42 -11.47 -17.77
C PHE A 678 26.46 -10.34 -18.10
N ASN A 679 26.75 -9.16 -17.52
CA ASN A 679 26.04 -7.93 -17.87
C ASN A 679 26.50 -7.42 -19.23
N SER A 680 25.57 -7.17 -20.17
CA SER A 680 25.87 -6.69 -21.52
C SER A 680 25.73 -5.17 -21.70
N TYR A 681 25.39 -4.43 -20.65
CA TYR A 681 25.25 -2.98 -20.74
C TYR A 681 26.57 -2.31 -21.04
N LYS A 682 26.66 -1.60 -22.19
CA LYS A 682 27.95 -1.05 -22.72
C LYS A 682 29.04 -2.10 -22.75
N GLU A 683 28.81 -3.18 -23.45
CA GLU A 683 29.59 -4.41 -23.40
C GLU A 683 31.10 -4.21 -23.60
N ASP A 684 31.51 -3.37 -24.54
CA ASP A 684 32.94 -3.08 -24.80
C ASP A 684 33.62 -2.46 -23.57
N GLU A 685 32.96 -1.46 -22.92
CA GLU A 685 33.51 -0.82 -21.73
C GLU A 685 33.62 -1.80 -20.56
N ILE A 686 32.55 -2.58 -20.29
CA ILE A 686 32.52 -3.50 -19.15
C ILE A 686 33.47 -4.68 -19.33
N ASN A 687 33.71 -5.14 -20.56
CA ASN A 687 34.66 -6.21 -20.86
C ASN A 687 36.10 -5.77 -20.63
N VAL A 688 36.45 -4.51 -20.83
CA VAL A 688 37.76 -3.97 -20.46
C VAL A 688 37.89 -3.97 -18.92
N ILE A 689 36.88 -3.56 -18.20
CA ILE A 689 36.86 -3.56 -16.72
C ILE A 689 37.07 -4.98 -16.17
N ARG A 690 36.39 -5.99 -16.72
CA ARG A 690 36.50 -7.40 -16.31
C ARG A 690 37.93 -7.99 -16.44
N ARG A 691 38.74 -7.46 -17.35
CA ARG A 691 40.14 -7.92 -17.52
C ARG A 691 41.07 -7.41 -16.42
N ASN A 692 40.68 -6.36 -15.68
CA ASN A 692 41.49 -5.80 -14.61
C ASN A 692 41.36 -6.66 -13.33
N LYS A 693 42.47 -7.31 -12.91
CA LYS A 693 42.53 -8.19 -11.77
C LYS A 693 42.17 -7.50 -10.45
N ASN A 694 42.64 -6.28 -10.23
CA ASN A 694 42.35 -5.54 -8.99
C ASN A 694 40.88 -5.18 -8.88
N ILE A 695 40.22 -4.82 -9.98
CA ILE A 695 38.80 -4.57 -10.02
C ILE A 695 37.99 -5.86 -9.73
N ARG A 696 38.40 -6.98 -10.27
CA ARG A 696 37.80 -8.29 -9.94
C ARG A 696 38.00 -8.66 -8.47
N ASN A 697 39.16 -8.38 -7.89
CA ASN A 697 39.41 -8.64 -6.46
C ASN A 697 38.49 -7.78 -5.56
N LEU A 698 38.24 -6.51 -5.89
CA LEU A 698 37.30 -5.67 -5.22
C LEU A 698 35.85 -6.22 -5.28
N TYR A 699 35.44 -6.66 -6.48
CA TYR A 699 34.14 -7.28 -6.70
C TYR A 699 34.00 -8.57 -5.88
N PHE A 700 35.06 -9.44 -5.90
CA PHE A 700 35.08 -10.68 -5.14
C PHE A 700 34.98 -10.40 -3.62
N ALA A 701 35.73 -9.42 -3.11
CA ALA A 701 35.70 -9.05 -1.70
C ALA A 701 34.32 -8.53 -1.28
N TYR A 702 33.65 -7.72 -2.10
CA TYR A 702 32.30 -7.26 -1.85
C TYR A 702 31.31 -8.41 -1.62
N HIS A 703 31.42 -9.49 -2.42
CA HIS A 703 30.50 -10.62 -2.36
C HIS A 703 30.85 -11.67 -1.33
N TYR A 704 32.12 -11.98 -1.14
CA TYR A 704 32.56 -13.19 -0.42
C TYR A 704 33.38 -12.92 0.84
N ASN A 705 33.92 -11.70 1.04
CA ASN A 705 34.71 -11.42 2.23
C ASN A 705 33.79 -11.02 3.40
N GLU A 706 33.80 -11.84 4.45
CA GLU A 706 32.96 -11.66 5.64
C GLU A 706 33.30 -10.36 6.39
N ASN A 707 34.58 -10.04 6.53
CA ASN A 707 35.00 -8.82 7.23
C ASN A 707 34.59 -7.57 6.48
N VAL A 708 34.69 -7.55 5.15
CA VAL A 708 34.21 -6.47 4.28
C VAL A 708 32.70 -6.29 4.48
N ARG A 709 31.95 -7.40 4.50
CA ARG A 709 30.49 -7.35 4.72
C ARG A 709 30.16 -6.81 6.11
N LYS A 710 30.77 -7.36 7.17
CA LYS A 710 30.55 -6.96 8.56
C LYS A 710 30.86 -5.47 8.77
N LYS A 711 32.00 -5.00 8.30
CA LYS A 711 32.40 -3.59 8.38
C LYS A 711 31.49 -2.69 7.55
N GLY A 712 31.11 -3.14 6.36
CA GLY A 712 30.20 -2.40 5.48
C GLY A 712 28.79 -2.23 6.05
N GLU A 713 28.31 -3.16 6.89
CA GLU A 713 26.99 -3.09 7.53
C GLU A 713 26.95 -2.17 8.78
N GLU A 714 28.09 -1.72 9.30
CA GLU A 714 28.15 -0.73 10.38
C GLU A 714 27.48 0.58 9.93
N ARG A 715 26.72 1.20 10.84
CA ARG A 715 26.00 2.43 10.57
C ARG A 715 26.85 3.65 10.83
N ILE A 716 26.68 4.67 9.99
CA ILE A 716 27.34 5.97 10.10
C ILE A 716 26.35 7.11 9.91
N ARG A 717 26.60 8.24 10.57
CA ARG A 717 25.93 9.52 10.30
C ARG A 717 26.72 10.29 9.26
N PHE A 718 26.03 10.79 8.25
CA PHE A 718 26.63 11.60 7.21
C PHE A 718 25.95 12.96 7.17
N LYS A 719 26.72 14.03 7.41
CA LYS A 719 26.27 15.41 7.36
C LYS A 719 26.40 15.93 5.94
N VAL A 720 25.30 16.39 5.41
CA VAL A 720 25.19 17.03 4.08
C VAL A 720 25.00 18.54 4.23
N ASP A 721 25.18 19.27 3.13
CA ASP A 721 25.00 20.71 3.07
C ASP A 721 24.32 21.13 1.75
N CYS A 722 24.06 22.41 1.59
CA CYS A 722 23.42 22.96 0.40
C CYS A 722 24.21 22.67 -0.90
N LYS A 723 25.54 22.62 -0.81
CA LYS A 723 26.40 22.34 -2.00
C LYS A 723 26.23 20.89 -2.46
N TYR A 724 26.10 19.95 -1.50
CA TYR A 724 25.80 18.54 -1.81
C TYR A 724 24.38 18.38 -2.40
N ALA A 725 23.40 19.10 -1.86
CA ALA A 725 22.04 19.10 -2.41
C ALA A 725 22.00 19.64 -3.85
N GLU A 726 22.76 20.70 -4.15
CA GLU A 726 22.90 21.25 -5.51
C GLU A 726 23.53 20.23 -6.46
N LEU A 727 24.59 19.53 -6.04
CA LEU A 727 25.22 18.48 -6.85
C LEU A 727 24.20 17.38 -7.21
N ILE A 728 23.42 16.93 -6.24
CA ILE A 728 22.36 15.93 -6.48
C ILE A 728 21.33 16.47 -7.47
N PHE A 729 20.91 17.73 -7.34
CA PHE A 729 19.95 18.35 -8.25
C PHE A 729 20.46 18.35 -9.70
N GLN A 730 21.75 18.63 -9.92
CA GLN A 730 22.37 18.58 -11.25
C GLN A 730 22.39 17.15 -11.81
N VAL A 731 22.73 16.16 -10.98
CA VAL A 731 22.73 14.75 -11.38
C VAL A 731 21.30 14.29 -11.70
N GLN A 732 20.30 14.65 -10.89
CA GLN A 732 18.89 14.36 -11.20
C GLN A 732 18.48 14.88 -12.57
N ASN A 733 18.80 16.13 -12.87
CA ASN A 733 18.46 16.74 -14.16
C ASN A 733 19.09 15.99 -15.36
N ASN A 734 20.33 15.54 -15.20
CA ASN A 734 20.99 14.74 -16.22
C ASN A 734 20.33 13.36 -16.38
N MET A 735 20.00 12.71 -15.26
CA MET A 735 19.32 11.39 -15.29
C MET A 735 17.93 11.50 -15.93
N ILE A 736 17.16 12.57 -15.66
CA ILE A 736 15.85 12.79 -16.31
C ILE A 736 16.03 12.88 -17.84
N ARG A 737 17.04 13.62 -18.34
CA ARG A 737 17.33 13.70 -19.78
C ARG A 737 17.66 12.33 -20.35
N LYS A 738 18.52 11.57 -19.66
CA LYS A 738 18.88 10.19 -20.06
C LYS A 738 17.66 9.27 -20.16
N PHE A 739 16.68 9.39 -19.24
CA PHE A 739 15.43 8.64 -19.29
C PHE A 739 14.62 8.97 -20.56
N VAL A 740 14.54 10.24 -20.91
CA VAL A 740 13.85 10.68 -22.12
C VAL A 740 14.54 10.12 -23.37
N ASP A 741 15.86 10.20 -23.43
CA ASP A 741 16.66 9.73 -24.57
C ASP A 741 16.56 8.19 -24.74
N GLU A 742 16.60 7.47 -23.64
CA GLU A 742 16.48 6.00 -23.63
C GLU A 742 15.04 5.51 -23.79
N GLY A 743 14.04 6.40 -23.67
CA GLY A 743 12.62 6.06 -23.81
C GLY A 743 12.10 5.15 -22.70
N ILE A 744 12.62 5.33 -21.47
CA ILE A 744 12.16 4.65 -20.26
C ILE A 744 11.03 5.44 -19.63
N ALA A 745 9.91 4.79 -19.35
CA ALA A 745 8.75 5.42 -18.73
C ALA A 745 8.81 5.32 -17.19
N ILE A 746 8.09 6.21 -16.51
CA ILE A 746 7.94 6.21 -15.06
C ILE A 746 6.48 5.90 -14.73
N GLU A 747 6.25 4.91 -13.88
CA GLU A 747 4.96 4.65 -13.25
C GLU A 747 4.85 5.45 -11.96
N THR A 748 3.72 6.13 -11.75
CA THR A 748 3.51 6.91 -10.54
C THR A 748 2.28 6.43 -9.78
N ASN A 749 2.40 6.35 -8.45
CA ASN A 749 1.28 6.08 -7.55
C ASN A 749 1.28 7.10 -6.40
N PRO A 750 0.75 8.31 -6.62
CA PRO A 750 0.80 9.38 -5.62
C PRO A 750 0.20 9.01 -4.26
N SER A 751 -0.75 8.07 -4.23
CA SER A 751 -1.37 7.65 -2.98
C SER A 751 -0.45 6.85 -2.08
N SER A 752 0.28 5.87 -2.62
CA SER A 752 1.25 5.09 -1.86
C SER A 752 2.42 5.97 -1.42
N ASN A 753 2.90 6.85 -2.30
CA ASN A 753 3.99 7.77 -2.01
C ASN A 753 3.67 8.72 -0.85
N TYR A 754 2.42 9.21 -0.79
CA TYR A 754 1.93 9.98 0.36
C TYR A 754 1.88 9.15 1.65
N LEU A 755 1.43 7.89 1.58
CA LEU A 755 1.36 7.01 2.75
C LEU A 755 2.73 6.56 3.26
N ILE A 756 3.70 6.36 2.37
CA ILE A 756 5.08 6.08 2.73
C ILE A 756 5.71 7.31 3.41
N GLY A 757 5.20 8.50 3.09
CA GLY A 757 5.64 9.77 3.69
C GLY A 757 6.84 10.40 2.98
N THR A 758 7.18 9.95 1.79
CA THR A 758 8.21 10.53 0.93
C THR A 758 7.80 11.92 0.45
N ILE A 759 6.49 12.13 0.27
CA ILE A 759 5.86 13.43 -0.01
C ILE A 759 4.88 13.77 1.12
N LYS A 760 4.79 15.05 1.49
CA LYS A 760 3.85 15.54 2.53
C LYS A 760 2.53 16.02 1.94
N LYS A 761 2.54 16.45 0.68
CA LYS A 761 1.38 16.92 -0.07
C LYS A 761 1.43 16.39 -1.50
N TYR A 762 0.28 16.28 -2.15
CA TYR A 762 0.20 15.79 -3.53
C TYR A 762 0.82 16.74 -4.56
N ASP A 763 0.85 18.03 -4.29
CA ASP A 763 1.49 19.05 -5.14
C ASP A 763 3.03 19.02 -5.09
N GLU A 764 3.61 18.33 -4.12
CA GLU A 764 5.06 18.07 -4.01
C GLU A 764 5.50 16.85 -4.82
N HIS A 765 4.55 16.11 -5.43
CA HIS A 765 4.88 14.88 -6.15
C HIS A 765 5.76 15.14 -7.37
N PRO A 766 6.85 14.36 -7.58
CA PRO A 766 7.78 14.51 -8.70
C PRO A 766 7.17 14.49 -10.10
N ILE A 767 5.96 13.96 -10.26
CA ILE A 767 5.24 13.94 -11.55
C ILE A 767 5.15 15.33 -12.19
N PHE A 768 5.04 16.40 -11.39
CA PHE A 768 4.98 17.77 -11.88
C PHE A 768 6.33 18.24 -12.46
N ARG A 769 7.45 17.67 -11.98
CA ARG A 769 8.79 17.89 -12.54
C ARG A 769 9.01 17.03 -13.78
N PHE A 770 8.60 15.77 -13.78
CA PHE A 770 8.74 14.87 -14.92
C PHE A 770 7.92 15.31 -16.13
N ASN A 771 6.73 15.85 -15.90
CA ASN A 771 5.80 16.27 -16.95
C ASN A 771 5.59 17.79 -16.97
N SER A 772 6.61 18.57 -16.66
CA SER A 772 6.52 20.01 -16.71
C SER A 772 6.46 20.52 -18.16
N ARG A 773 5.55 21.47 -18.43
CA ARG A 773 5.47 22.12 -19.75
C ARG A 773 6.75 22.83 -20.14
N LYS A 774 7.60 23.22 -19.18
CA LYS A 774 8.89 23.88 -19.39
C LYS A 774 9.97 22.94 -19.97
N LEU A 775 9.82 21.62 -19.82
CA LEU A 775 10.74 20.64 -20.41
C LEU A 775 10.40 20.30 -21.87
N LYS A 776 9.29 20.82 -22.39
CA LYS A 776 8.89 20.64 -23.80
C LYS A 776 9.41 21.74 -24.74
N GLN A 777 10.16 22.71 -24.21
CA GLN A 777 10.94 23.69 -24.94
C GLN A 777 12.43 23.37 -24.78
#